data_49ccabfcdbe1f48fdd91924031b9528e
#
_entry.id   49ccabfcdbe1f48fdd91924031b9528e
#
_cell.length_a   1.000
_cell.length_b   1.000
_cell.length_c   1.000
_cell.angle_alpha   90.00
_cell.angle_beta   90.00
_cell.angle_gamma   90.00
#
_symmetry.space_group_name_H-M   'P 1'
#
loop_
_entity.id
_entity.type
_entity.pdbx_description
1 polymer ?
#
loop_
_entity_poly.entity_id
_entity_poly.type
_entity_poly.pdbx_seq_one_letter_code
_entity_poly.pdbx_strand_id
1 'polypeptide(L)'
;MGELTAPSPAAALDALTADEARALWRALVLPRAIEDKMLNLLRRGQLSKWFSGIGQEAVSVGLVAALRPDDWILPVHRNLAVFTGRGLDLGVLFRQLLGRAGGYTGGRDRTFHFGTLEHHVVGMISHLGAMAPVADGLALAARLRGDDAVAAVLVGDGATSEGDVHEAMNLAAVWALPVLFVIENNHWGLSTPVAEQYACADLADRAAGYGMPGRVVDGNDVLAVRDAVAAAAERARAGRGPSLLECKTFRMRGHEEASGTDYVPAEQLAAWVARDPIARFAERLDAAGLVDRDERDDIEGEARAEVDRLVADALGDDVPATTVDDEEARVFAPARPLGRAAASPVGVPGAQPEMRYVDAVRDALHVALAADDAVVLLGQDIAGYGGVFKATEGLVGEFGADRVRNTPIIESGAVGAALGLALDGYRPVLEMQFGDFVSCGFNQLVNNVATTHYRWGAAVPLVVRLPVGGGLGAGPFHSQNVEAWFCHVPGLKVVAPSTPADAKGLLLAALDDGNPVLVLEHKKLYRSARGPVPAGHHVGELGRAHVVRPGTDATIVTYGAGVAWAVGAADAVAGEGGGEVEVVDLRTLRPWDRETVLASVQRTSRALVLHEAPATGGFGAEIAATIGTEAFSWLDAPVTRVGGLDTPVPFAPTLEAVWSAEGRLRPALDALLAW
;
A
#
# COMPACT_ATOMS: atom_id res chain seq x y z
N MET A 1 23.26 -23.42 -1.69
CA MET A 1 23.33 -21.96 -1.89
C MET A 1 24.57 -21.67 -2.76
N GLY A 2 24.39 -21.15 -3.97
CA GLY A 2 25.51 -20.74 -4.81
C GLY A 2 26.05 -19.39 -4.32
N GLU A 3 27.37 -19.27 -4.20
CA GLU A 3 28.01 -18.00 -3.84
C GLU A 3 27.73 -16.93 -4.92
N LEU A 4 27.51 -15.67 -4.49
CA LEU A 4 27.48 -14.51 -5.36
C LEU A 4 28.93 -14.15 -5.73
N THR A 5 29.45 -14.74 -6.79
CA THR A 5 30.80 -14.43 -7.29
C THR A 5 30.72 -13.20 -8.22
N ALA A 6 31.47 -12.16 -7.88
CA ALA A 6 31.68 -11.00 -8.76
C ALA A 6 33.19 -10.89 -9.05
N PRO A 7 33.58 -10.28 -10.18
CA PRO A 7 34.97 -10.04 -10.52
C PRO A 7 35.68 -9.24 -9.41
N SER A 8 37.01 -9.31 -9.38
CA SER A 8 37.76 -8.46 -8.47
C SER A 8 37.64 -6.99 -8.90
N PRO A 9 37.72 -6.04 -7.96
CA PRO A 9 37.63 -4.60 -8.30
C PRO A 9 38.66 -4.13 -9.34
N ALA A 10 39.80 -4.77 -9.44
CA ALA A 10 40.81 -4.50 -10.47
C ALA A 10 40.32 -4.97 -11.86
N ALA A 11 39.82 -6.21 -11.96
CA ALA A 11 39.28 -6.74 -13.23
C ALA A 11 38.07 -5.95 -13.71
N ALA A 12 37.28 -5.40 -12.81
CA ALA A 12 36.13 -4.55 -13.14
C ALA A 12 36.54 -3.21 -13.77
N LEU A 13 37.65 -2.64 -13.35
CA LEU A 13 38.22 -1.42 -13.90
C LEU A 13 38.84 -1.65 -15.29
N ASP A 14 39.58 -2.74 -15.46
CA ASP A 14 40.21 -3.10 -16.73
C ASP A 14 39.18 -3.38 -17.86
N ALA A 15 37.95 -3.68 -17.49
CA ALA A 15 36.85 -3.93 -18.44
C ALA A 15 36.09 -2.65 -18.87
N LEU A 16 36.34 -1.47 -18.22
CA LEU A 16 35.66 -0.22 -18.58
C LEU A 16 36.21 0.40 -19.85
N THR A 17 35.33 0.83 -20.72
CA THR A 17 35.66 1.78 -21.78
C THR A 17 35.76 3.19 -21.22
N ALA A 18 36.45 4.09 -21.94
CA ALA A 18 36.53 5.50 -21.55
C ALA A 18 35.14 6.18 -21.48
N ASP A 19 34.22 5.82 -22.39
CA ASP A 19 32.86 6.37 -22.40
C ASP A 19 32.02 5.89 -21.19
N GLU A 20 32.13 4.64 -20.81
CA GLU A 20 31.50 4.13 -19.58
C GLU A 20 32.09 4.79 -18.33
N ALA A 21 33.39 5.03 -18.30
CA ALA A 21 34.08 5.73 -17.22
C ALA A 21 33.59 7.18 -17.08
N ARG A 22 33.42 7.91 -18.20
CA ARG A 22 32.82 9.26 -18.21
C ARG A 22 31.39 9.26 -17.72
N ALA A 23 30.59 8.31 -18.17
CA ALA A 23 29.20 8.17 -17.75
C ALA A 23 29.08 7.90 -16.26
N LEU A 24 29.89 7.00 -15.71
CA LEU A 24 29.94 6.74 -14.27
C LEU A 24 30.43 7.93 -13.46
N TRP A 25 31.45 8.66 -13.97
CA TRP A 25 31.93 9.89 -13.33
C TRP A 25 30.81 10.92 -13.24
N ARG A 26 30.14 11.22 -14.36
CA ARG A 26 29.00 12.14 -14.38
C ARG A 26 27.88 11.67 -13.44
N ALA A 27 27.57 10.35 -13.41
CA ALA A 27 26.53 9.78 -12.54
C ALA A 27 26.86 9.96 -11.04
N LEU A 28 28.14 10.03 -10.65
CA LEU A 28 28.57 10.29 -9.28
C LEU A 28 28.57 11.79 -8.94
N VAL A 29 29.07 12.65 -9.84
CA VAL A 29 29.24 14.08 -9.54
C VAL A 29 27.94 14.88 -9.68
N LEU A 30 27.00 14.48 -10.53
CA LEU A 30 25.73 15.17 -10.69
C LEU A 30 24.86 15.14 -9.41
N PRO A 31 24.63 14.01 -8.74
CA PRO A 31 23.94 13.99 -7.45
C PRO A 31 24.65 14.86 -6.41
N ARG A 32 25.98 14.84 -6.34
CA ARG A 32 26.77 15.67 -5.42
C ARG A 32 26.56 17.16 -5.70
N ALA A 33 26.54 17.58 -6.97
CA ALA A 33 26.28 18.97 -7.35
C ALA A 33 24.86 19.41 -6.93
N ILE A 34 23.88 18.52 -7.08
CA ILE A 34 22.49 18.76 -6.61
C ILE A 34 22.46 18.87 -5.08
N GLU A 35 23.09 17.95 -4.36
CA GLU A 35 23.20 17.99 -2.89
C GLU A 35 23.78 19.33 -2.40
N ASP A 36 24.91 19.76 -2.93
CA ASP A 36 25.54 21.04 -2.60
C ASP A 36 24.60 22.22 -2.84
N LYS A 37 23.85 22.19 -3.94
CA LYS A 37 22.87 23.23 -4.27
C LYS A 37 21.70 23.23 -3.29
N MET A 38 21.13 22.07 -2.97
CA MET A 38 20.01 21.94 -2.03
C MET A 38 20.42 22.40 -0.62
N LEU A 39 21.63 22.07 -0.16
CA LEU A 39 22.17 22.55 1.10
C LEU A 39 22.30 24.09 1.14
N ASN A 40 22.70 24.71 0.02
CA ASN A 40 22.75 26.19 -0.08
C ASN A 40 21.34 26.79 0.00
N LEU A 41 20.34 26.19 -0.66
CA LEU A 41 18.95 26.65 -0.61
C LEU A 41 18.35 26.48 0.80
N LEU A 42 18.66 25.37 1.47
CA LEU A 42 18.26 25.14 2.86
C LEU A 42 18.80 26.24 3.80
N ARG A 43 20.10 26.58 3.71
CA ARG A 43 20.72 27.65 4.51
C ARG A 43 20.11 29.02 4.23
N ARG A 44 19.56 29.24 3.04
CA ARG A 44 18.86 30.47 2.66
C ARG A 44 17.37 30.47 3.01
N GLY A 45 16.87 29.38 3.62
CA GLY A 45 15.45 29.22 3.95
C GLY A 45 14.52 29.02 2.75
N GLN A 46 15.07 28.69 1.58
CA GLN A 46 14.32 28.42 0.35
C GLN A 46 13.91 26.93 0.24
N LEU A 47 14.44 26.09 1.10
CA LEU A 47 14.06 24.68 1.26
C LEU A 47 13.88 24.42 2.76
N SER A 48 12.83 23.68 3.13
CA SER A 48 12.48 23.46 4.55
C SER A 48 13.27 22.31 5.20
N LYS A 49 13.58 21.26 4.43
CA LYS A 49 14.22 20.02 4.90
C LYS A 49 15.03 19.37 3.79
N TRP A 50 16.18 18.77 4.18
CA TRP A 50 16.97 17.96 3.29
C TRP A 50 17.61 16.79 4.02
N PHE A 51 17.56 15.61 3.39
CA PHE A 51 18.17 14.37 3.87
C PHE A 51 19.31 14.00 2.92
N SER A 52 20.50 14.43 3.23
CA SER A 52 21.64 14.29 2.34
C SER A 52 22.09 12.85 2.15
N GLY A 53 22.39 12.47 0.91
CA GLY A 53 23.03 11.22 0.50
C GLY A 53 24.55 11.33 0.33
N ILE A 54 25.17 12.46 0.70
CA ILE A 54 26.62 12.67 0.56
C ILE A 54 27.40 11.55 1.28
N GLY A 55 28.30 10.91 0.54
CA GLY A 55 29.13 9.80 0.98
C GLY A 55 28.57 8.42 0.64
N GLN A 56 27.33 8.33 0.14
CA GLN A 56 26.65 7.08 -0.21
C GLN A 56 26.34 6.97 -1.72
N GLU A 57 26.80 7.91 -2.55
CA GLU A 57 26.46 8.00 -3.98
C GLU A 57 26.78 6.72 -4.74
N ALA A 58 27.89 6.04 -4.39
CA ALA A 58 28.34 4.85 -5.09
C ALA A 58 27.34 3.68 -5.00
N VAL A 59 26.56 3.59 -3.91
CA VAL A 59 25.52 2.55 -3.78
C VAL A 59 24.45 2.72 -4.84
N SER A 60 23.85 3.91 -4.91
CA SER A 60 22.79 4.21 -5.87
C SER A 60 23.28 4.21 -7.31
N VAL A 61 24.46 4.77 -7.59
CA VAL A 61 25.04 4.81 -8.94
C VAL A 61 25.40 3.41 -9.42
N GLY A 62 26.06 2.61 -8.57
CA GLY A 62 26.41 1.23 -8.91
C GLY A 62 25.19 0.36 -9.12
N LEU A 63 24.12 0.55 -8.32
CA LEU A 63 22.84 -0.13 -8.49
C LEU A 63 22.21 0.19 -9.85
N VAL A 64 22.07 1.47 -10.19
CA VAL A 64 21.45 1.89 -11.46
C VAL A 64 22.28 1.43 -12.65
N ALA A 65 23.61 1.51 -12.58
CA ALA A 65 24.50 1.07 -13.65
C ALA A 65 24.45 -0.44 -13.94
N ALA A 66 24.00 -1.24 -12.96
CA ALA A 66 23.90 -2.69 -13.09
C ALA A 66 22.52 -3.16 -13.58
N LEU A 67 21.49 -2.36 -13.40
CA LEU A 67 20.11 -2.74 -13.68
C LEU A 67 19.67 -2.24 -15.05
N ARG A 68 18.73 -2.98 -15.65
CA ARG A 68 18.11 -2.62 -16.93
C ARG A 68 17.04 -1.53 -16.72
N PRO A 69 16.64 -0.81 -17.78
CA PRO A 69 15.57 0.20 -17.68
C PRO A 69 14.21 -0.36 -17.21
N ASP A 70 13.91 -1.61 -17.52
CA ASP A 70 12.69 -2.33 -17.17
C ASP A 70 12.71 -2.97 -15.76
N ASP A 71 13.84 -2.93 -15.06
CA ASP A 71 13.93 -3.36 -13.66
C ASP A 71 13.35 -2.29 -12.73
N TRP A 72 12.65 -2.73 -11.70
CA TRP A 72 12.10 -1.84 -10.68
C TRP A 72 13.14 -1.45 -9.63
N ILE A 73 13.14 -0.17 -9.24
CA ILE A 73 13.93 0.32 -8.11
C ILE A 73 13.03 1.01 -7.09
N LEU A 74 13.17 0.60 -5.83
CA LEU A 74 12.46 1.19 -4.69
C LEU A 74 13.49 1.88 -3.78
N PRO A 75 13.76 3.18 -3.99
CA PRO A 75 14.75 3.94 -3.24
C PRO A 75 14.26 4.36 -1.86
N VAL A 76 15.20 4.77 -1.00
CA VAL A 76 14.93 5.52 0.23
C VAL A 76 15.25 7.01 0.05
N HIS A 77 15.05 7.81 1.10
CA HIS A 77 15.14 9.28 1.07
C HIS A 77 16.55 9.88 0.81
N ARG A 78 17.61 9.06 0.59
CA ARG A 78 18.97 9.50 0.30
C ARG A 78 19.45 9.12 -1.10
N ASN A 79 18.65 8.37 -1.84
CA ASN A 79 19.06 7.78 -3.10
C ASN A 79 18.77 8.70 -4.29
N LEU A 80 19.21 9.96 -4.21
CA LEU A 80 19.07 10.94 -5.30
C LEU A 80 19.58 10.40 -6.64
N ALA A 81 20.70 9.64 -6.62
CA ALA A 81 21.29 9.09 -7.82
C ALA A 81 20.39 8.04 -8.53
N VAL A 82 19.42 7.44 -7.85
CA VAL A 82 18.41 6.61 -8.53
C VAL A 82 17.57 7.45 -9.49
N PHE A 83 17.11 8.61 -9.03
CA PHE A 83 16.26 9.50 -9.85
C PHE A 83 17.04 10.13 -11.02
N THR A 84 18.27 10.59 -10.77
CA THR A 84 19.12 11.15 -11.84
C THR A 84 19.57 10.09 -12.84
N GLY A 85 19.83 8.87 -12.39
CA GLY A 85 20.34 7.79 -13.23
C GLY A 85 19.26 7.03 -14.01
N ARG A 86 17.99 7.13 -13.59
CA ARG A 86 16.83 6.53 -14.31
C ARG A 86 16.26 7.40 -15.42
N GLY A 87 16.94 8.50 -15.74
CA GLY A 87 16.57 9.34 -16.87
C GLY A 87 15.36 10.25 -16.64
N LEU A 88 15.01 10.53 -15.38
CA LEU A 88 13.98 11.49 -15.06
C LEU A 88 14.38 12.89 -15.58
N ASP A 89 13.39 13.66 -16.06
CA ASP A 89 13.62 15.06 -16.40
C ASP A 89 14.07 15.86 -15.16
N LEU A 90 15.30 16.39 -15.22
CA LEU A 90 15.89 17.12 -14.10
C LEU A 90 15.14 18.41 -13.78
N GLY A 91 14.54 19.07 -14.78
CA GLY A 91 13.73 20.28 -14.56
C GLY A 91 12.49 19.96 -13.76
N VAL A 92 11.78 18.86 -14.09
CA VAL A 92 10.63 18.37 -13.33
C VAL A 92 11.06 17.88 -11.94
N LEU A 93 12.23 17.23 -11.82
CA LEU A 93 12.79 16.82 -10.54
C LEU A 93 13.07 18.01 -9.62
N PHE A 94 13.68 19.12 -10.13
CA PHE A 94 13.90 20.31 -9.31
C PHE A 94 12.60 20.97 -8.88
N ARG A 95 11.57 20.99 -9.74
CA ARG A 95 10.23 21.44 -9.37
C ARG A 95 9.65 20.59 -8.23
N GLN A 96 9.83 19.27 -8.31
CA GLN A 96 9.43 18.35 -7.23
C GLN A 96 10.18 18.66 -5.92
N LEU A 97 11.51 18.80 -5.97
CA LEU A 97 12.32 19.06 -4.78
C LEU A 97 12.00 20.41 -4.13
N LEU A 98 11.55 21.39 -4.92
CA LEU A 98 11.19 22.73 -4.50
C LEU A 98 9.68 22.94 -4.28
N GLY A 99 8.86 21.87 -4.39
CA GLY A 99 7.42 21.91 -4.16
C GLY A 99 6.65 22.80 -5.14
N ARG A 100 7.09 22.84 -6.41
CA ARG A 100 6.44 23.63 -7.47
C ARG A 100 5.33 22.85 -8.18
N ALA A 101 4.42 23.58 -8.80
CA ALA A 101 3.26 23.02 -9.50
C ALA A 101 3.64 21.99 -10.60
N GLY A 102 4.73 22.25 -11.32
CA GLY A 102 5.25 21.37 -12.38
C GLY A 102 6.09 20.17 -11.90
N GLY A 103 6.14 19.88 -10.58
CA GLY A 103 6.80 18.68 -10.05
C GLY A 103 5.96 17.41 -10.18
N TYR A 104 6.55 16.24 -10.00
CA TYR A 104 5.90 14.93 -10.12
C TYR A 104 4.65 14.75 -9.25
N THR A 105 4.58 15.43 -8.11
CA THR A 105 3.42 15.37 -7.20
C THR A 105 2.55 16.62 -7.24
N GLY A 106 2.92 17.62 -8.03
CA GLY A 106 2.26 18.93 -8.01
C GLY A 106 2.27 19.56 -6.60
N GLY A 107 3.32 19.33 -5.83
CA GLY A 107 3.50 19.85 -4.46
C GLY A 107 2.79 19.06 -3.35
N ARG A 108 2.15 17.91 -3.66
CA ARG A 108 1.41 17.11 -2.67
C ARG A 108 2.28 16.19 -1.84
N ASP A 109 3.48 15.88 -2.31
CA ASP A 109 4.49 15.18 -1.52
C ASP A 109 5.87 15.80 -1.73
N ARG A 110 6.77 15.53 -0.79
CA ARG A 110 8.10 16.16 -0.75
C ARG A 110 9.17 15.27 -1.35
N THR A 111 10.28 15.89 -1.76
CA THR A 111 11.54 15.26 -2.14
C THR A 111 11.36 13.92 -2.88
N PHE A 112 11.78 12.79 -2.31
CA PHE A 112 11.83 11.47 -2.93
C PHE A 112 10.65 10.56 -2.56
N HIS A 113 9.55 11.13 -2.05
CA HIS A 113 8.34 10.40 -1.67
C HIS A 113 7.35 10.26 -2.84
N PHE A 114 7.84 10.13 -4.05
CA PHE A 114 7.03 9.93 -5.25
C PHE A 114 7.53 8.73 -6.06
N GLY A 115 6.65 8.17 -6.86
CA GLY A 115 6.99 7.16 -7.86
C GLY A 115 6.79 7.68 -9.28
N THR A 116 7.36 6.97 -10.22
CA THR A 116 7.13 7.15 -11.66
C THR A 116 7.18 5.78 -12.32
N LEU A 117 6.00 5.28 -12.71
CA LEU A 117 5.89 3.94 -13.33
C LEU A 117 6.62 3.89 -14.66
N GLU A 118 6.65 4.98 -15.42
CA GLU A 118 7.37 5.10 -16.67
C GLU A 118 8.87 4.82 -16.54
N HIS A 119 9.48 5.21 -15.41
CA HIS A 119 10.91 5.01 -15.13
C HIS A 119 11.18 3.81 -14.22
N HIS A 120 10.17 3.01 -13.91
CA HIS A 120 10.25 1.87 -12.99
C HIS A 120 10.85 2.23 -11.62
N VAL A 121 10.42 3.38 -11.08
CA VAL A 121 10.81 3.85 -9.75
C VAL A 121 9.56 3.98 -8.88
N VAL A 122 9.56 3.32 -7.71
CA VAL A 122 8.49 3.46 -6.71
C VAL A 122 9.08 4.08 -5.45
N GLY A 123 8.77 5.36 -5.24
CA GLY A 123 9.29 6.12 -4.12
C GLY A 123 8.75 5.64 -2.77
N MET A 124 9.52 5.91 -1.74
CA MET A 124 9.24 5.49 -0.37
C MET A 124 8.05 6.23 0.26
N ILE A 125 7.55 5.67 1.36
CA ILE A 125 6.86 6.39 2.43
C ILE A 125 7.81 6.57 3.62
N SER A 126 7.49 7.50 4.53
CA SER A 126 8.35 7.76 5.71
C SER A 126 8.41 6.59 6.71
N HIS A 127 7.52 5.61 6.60
CA HIS A 127 7.52 4.38 7.39
C HIS A 127 8.54 3.43 6.80
N LEU A 128 9.69 3.34 7.45
CA LEU A 128 10.85 2.59 6.96
C LEU A 128 10.52 1.10 6.81
N GLY A 129 11.14 0.45 5.84
CA GLY A 129 10.91 -0.98 5.57
C GLY A 129 9.66 -1.30 4.75
N ALA A 130 8.64 -0.42 4.75
CA ALA A 130 7.34 -0.67 4.12
C ALA A 130 7.40 -0.93 2.61
N MET A 131 8.46 -0.52 1.92
CA MET A 131 8.62 -0.74 0.49
C MET A 131 9.20 -2.12 0.14
N ALA A 132 9.74 -2.86 1.11
CA ALA A 132 10.30 -4.18 0.87
C ALA A 132 9.26 -5.18 0.33
N PRO A 133 8.08 -5.35 0.95
CA PRO A 133 7.05 -6.24 0.39
C PRO A 133 6.42 -5.70 -0.90
N VAL A 134 6.48 -4.38 -1.16
CA VAL A 134 6.03 -3.82 -2.46
C VAL A 134 6.95 -4.32 -3.59
N ALA A 135 8.27 -4.43 -3.33
CA ALA A 135 9.20 -5.03 -4.29
C ALA A 135 8.86 -6.50 -4.59
N ASP A 136 8.41 -7.27 -3.58
CA ASP A 136 7.96 -8.65 -3.80
C ASP A 136 6.76 -8.70 -4.75
N GLY A 137 5.82 -7.79 -4.60
CA GLY A 137 4.66 -7.69 -5.48
C GLY A 137 5.02 -7.35 -6.92
N LEU A 138 5.92 -6.39 -7.14
CA LEU A 138 6.44 -6.02 -8.47
C LEU A 138 7.20 -7.20 -9.12
N ALA A 139 8.03 -7.89 -8.34
CA ALA A 139 8.74 -9.08 -8.79
C ALA A 139 7.79 -10.26 -9.11
N LEU A 140 6.71 -10.41 -8.34
CA LEU A 140 5.67 -11.40 -8.64
C LEU A 140 4.93 -11.04 -9.93
N ALA A 141 4.64 -9.77 -10.16
CA ALA A 141 4.00 -9.32 -11.40
C ALA A 141 4.84 -9.65 -12.64
N ALA A 142 6.14 -9.36 -12.62
CA ALA A 142 7.07 -9.72 -13.69
C ALA A 142 7.05 -11.24 -13.94
N ARG A 143 7.14 -12.04 -12.88
CA ARG A 143 7.09 -13.50 -12.99
C ARG A 143 5.77 -14.03 -13.57
N LEU A 144 4.62 -13.45 -13.18
CA LEU A 144 3.32 -13.85 -13.71
C LEU A 144 3.17 -13.52 -15.21
N ARG A 145 3.83 -12.47 -15.70
CA ARG A 145 3.92 -12.16 -17.13
C ARG A 145 4.92 -13.04 -17.89
N GLY A 146 5.80 -13.73 -17.18
CA GLY A 146 6.92 -14.46 -17.78
C GLY A 146 8.09 -13.56 -18.18
N ASP A 147 8.18 -12.36 -17.58
CA ASP A 147 9.29 -11.42 -17.74
C ASP A 147 10.46 -11.82 -16.84
N ASP A 148 11.67 -11.39 -17.22
CA ASP A 148 12.88 -11.59 -16.42
C ASP A 148 13.32 -10.31 -15.67
N ALA A 149 12.45 -9.31 -15.57
CA ALA A 149 12.68 -8.09 -14.80
C ALA A 149 12.87 -8.42 -13.31
N VAL A 150 13.72 -7.65 -12.66
CA VAL A 150 13.97 -7.76 -11.22
C VAL A 150 13.46 -6.53 -10.48
N ALA A 151 13.20 -6.68 -9.18
CA ALA A 151 12.89 -5.57 -8.29
C ALA A 151 14.02 -5.40 -7.27
N ALA A 152 14.65 -4.22 -7.23
CA ALA A 152 15.67 -3.88 -6.27
C ALA A 152 15.12 -2.88 -5.25
N VAL A 153 15.13 -3.25 -3.96
CA VAL A 153 14.70 -2.38 -2.88
C VAL A 153 15.88 -1.98 -2.00
N LEU A 154 16.05 -0.67 -1.80
CA LEU A 154 17.04 -0.14 -0.88
C LEU A 154 16.45 -0.03 0.53
N VAL A 155 17.21 -0.44 1.52
CA VAL A 155 16.81 -0.46 2.93
C VAL A 155 17.97 0.08 3.78
N GLY A 156 17.73 1.09 4.62
CA GLY A 156 18.74 1.53 5.58
C GLY A 156 18.99 0.49 6.68
N ASP A 157 20.20 0.48 7.26
CA ASP A 157 20.58 -0.43 8.35
C ASP A 157 19.60 -0.43 9.53
N GLY A 158 19.17 0.74 10.01
CA GLY A 158 18.16 0.85 11.06
C GLY A 158 16.79 0.30 10.66
N ALA A 159 16.41 0.45 9.38
CA ALA A 159 15.13 -0.05 8.87
C ALA A 159 15.07 -1.57 8.78
N THR A 160 16.20 -2.26 8.81
CA THR A 160 16.23 -3.75 8.78
C THR A 160 15.65 -4.40 10.04
N SER A 161 15.31 -3.62 11.05
CA SER A 161 14.63 -4.10 12.27
C SER A 161 13.10 -4.09 12.16
N GLU A 162 12.55 -3.45 11.10
CA GLU A 162 11.11 -3.40 10.86
C GLU A 162 10.56 -4.78 10.41
N GLY A 163 9.37 -5.13 10.91
CA GLY A 163 8.72 -6.40 10.59
C GLY A 163 8.50 -6.61 9.09
N ASP A 164 8.11 -5.56 8.37
CA ASP A 164 7.87 -5.58 6.92
C ASP A 164 9.09 -6.10 6.13
N VAL A 165 10.31 -5.77 6.56
CA VAL A 165 11.55 -6.23 5.91
C VAL A 165 11.74 -7.73 6.11
N HIS A 166 11.46 -8.25 7.31
CA HIS A 166 11.55 -9.67 7.62
C HIS A 166 10.50 -10.50 6.88
N GLU A 167 9.27 -10.00 6.83
CA GLU A 167 8.16 -10.62 6.11
C GLU A 167 8.46 -10.67 4.60
N ALA A 168 8.97 -9.57 4.01
CA ALA A 168 9.34 -9.50 2.61
C ALA A 168 10.47 -10.47 2.26
N MET A 169 11.56 -10.48 3.02
CA MET A 169 12.66 -11.41 2.77
C MET A 169 12.20 -12.87 2.81
N ASN A 170 11.32 -13.21 3.75
CA ASN A 170 10.74 -14.55 3.82
C ASN A 170 9.84 -14.86 2.64
N LEU A 171 8.95 -13.93 2.26
CA LEU A 171 8.03 -14.09 1.13
C LEU A 171 8.78 -14.26 -0.18
N ALA A 172 9.75 -13.38 -0.46
CA ALA A 172 10.57 -13.46 -1.66
C ALA A 172 11.30 -14.81 -1.77
N ALA A 173 11.84 -15.31 -0.65
CA ALA A 173 12.54 -16.61 -0.62
C ALA A 173 11.58 -17.79 -0.86
N VAL A 174 10.42 -17.82 -0.17
CA VAL A 174 9.40 -18.87 -0.31
C VAL A 174 8.88 -18.96 -1.74
N TRP A 175 8.65 -17.81 -2.37
CA TRP A 175 8.16 -17.75 -3.75
C TRP A 175 9.26 -17.71 -4.80
N ALA A 176 10.55 -17.76 -4.40
CA ALA A 176 11.71 -17.63 -5.28
C ALA A 176 11.61 -16.40 -6.22
N LEU A 177 11.20 -15.25 -5.69
CA LEU A 177 10.99 -14.03 -6.48
C LEU A 177 12.31 -13.37 -6.91
N PRO A 178 12.34 -12.70 -8.06
CA PRO A 178 13.51 -11.96 -8.53
C PRO A 178 13.69 -10.63 -7.79
N VAL A 179 13.96 -10.66 -6.48
CA VAL A 179 14.14 -9.49 -5.62
C VAL A 179 15.58 -9.36 -5.15
N LEU A 180 16.11 -8.14 -5.21
CA LEU A 180 17.38 -7.74 -4.64
C LEU A 180 17.11 -6.84 -3.43
N PHE A 181 17.43 -7.33 -2.23
CA PHE A 181 17.42 -6.52 -1.02
C PHE A 181 18.81 -5.88 -0.87
N VAL A 182 18.89 -4.55 -1.00
CA VAL A 182 20.16 -3.80 -0.92
C VAL A 182 20.14 -2.97 0.35
N ILE A 183 20.93 -3.39 1.34
CA ILE A 183 21.04 -2.68 2.61
C ILE A 183 22.13 -1.61 2.49
N GLU A 184 21.76 -0.35 2.67
CA GLU A 184 22.70 0.76 2.87
C GLU A 184 23.08 0.83 4.35
N ASN A 185 24.12 0.11 4.74
CA ASN A 185 24.65 0.15 6.09
C ASN A 185 25.57 1.37 6.27
N ASN A 186 24.95 2.47 6.68
CA ASN A 186 25.63 3.75 6.88
C ASN A 186 26.02 3.99 8.35
N HIS A 187 25.93 2.96 9.18
CA HIS A 187 26.31 2.90 10.60
C HIS A 187 25.41 3.65 11.58
N TRP A 188 24.32 4.30 11.12
CA TRP A 188 23.50 5.14 11.98
C TRP A 188 21.99 5.09 11.61
N GLY A 189 21.17 4.51 12.47
CA GLY A 189 19.72 4.64 12.42
C GLY A 189 19.28 5.91 13.18
N LEU A 190 18.97 7.01 12.48
CA LEU A 190 18.83 8.34 13.10
C LEU A 190 20.12 8.76 13.79
N SER A 191 20.14 8.79 15.12
CA SER A 191 21.33 9.02 15.98
C SER A 191 21.74 7.78 16.78
N THR A 192 21.10 6.62 16.50
CA THR A 192 21.37 5.35 17.17
C THR A 192 22.43 4.57 16.38
N PRO A 193 23.57 4.21 16.97
CA PRO A 193 24.62 3.47 16.29
C PRO A 193 24.20 2.02 16.01
N VAL A 194 24.82 1.40 15.02
CA VAL A 194 24.51 0.00 14.62
C VAL A 194 24.64 -1.02 15.76
N ALA A 195 25.53 -0.79 16.71
CA ALA A 195 25.68 -1.66 17.88
C ALA A 195 24.43 -1.71 18.80
N GLU A 196 23.54 -0.76 18.66
CA GLU A 196 22.25 -0.71 19.37
C GLU A 196 21.08 -1.07 18.46
N GLN A 197 21.33 -1.35 17.16
CA GLN A 197 20.29 -1.71 16.18
C GLN A 197 20.22 -3.21 15.92
N TYR A 198 21.37 -3.90 15.87
CA TYR A 198 21.44 -5.34 15.61
C TYR A 198 22.70 -5.96 16.23
N ALA A 199 22.63 -7.28 16.48
CA ALA A 199 23.70 -8.04 17.16
C ALA A 199 24.56 -8.91 16.24
N CYS A 200 24.15 -9.18 14.99
CA CYS A 200 24.97 -9.92 14.03
C CYS A 200 26.18 -9.07 13.58
N ALA A 201 27.26 -9.71 13.14
CA ALA A 201 28.44 -9.01 12.67
C ALA A 201 28.15 -8.24 11.38
N ASP A 202 27.49 -8.89 10.46
CA ASP A 202 27.02 -8.30 9.22
C ASP A 202 25.52 -8.56 9.04
N LEU A 203 24.78 -7.57 8.49
CA LEU A 203 23.37 -7.74 8.17
C LEU A 203 23.16 -8.77 7.05
N ALA A 204 24.17 -8.95 6.20
CA ALA A 204 24.18 -9.99 5.17
C ALA A 204 24.07 -11.42 5.75
N ASP A 205 24.47 -11.64 7.01
CA ASP A 205 24.37 -12.95 7.70
C ASP A 205 22.91 -13.39 7.87
N ARG A 206 21.97 -12.43 7.95
CA ARG A 206 20.53 -12.73 8.07
C ARG A 206 19.98 -13.50 6.86
N ALA A 207 20.58 -13.35 5.69
CA ALA A 207 20.15 -14.00 4.44
C ALA A 207 20.07 -15.52 4.59
N ALA A 208 21.01 -16.13 5.33
CA ALA A 208 21.02 -17.57 5.57
C ALA A 208 19.76 -18.06 6.28
N GLY A 209 19.19 -17.26 7.19
CA GLY A 209 17.94 -17.58 7.89
C GLY A 209 16.71 -17.64 6.98
N TYR A 210 16.73 -16.97 5.83
CA TYR A 210 15.68 -16.99 4.82
C TYR A 210 15.97 -17.93 3.65
N GLY A 211 17.12 -18.62 3.65
CA GLY A 211 17.49 -19.54 2.58
C GLY A 211 17.97 -18.85 1.30
N MET A 212 18.37 -17.57 1.36
CA MET A 212 18.95 -16.83 0.24
C MET A 212 20.44 -16.52 0.45
N PRO A 213 21.22 -16.22 -0.60
CA PRO A 213 22.60 -15.78 -0.44
C PRO A 213 22.67 -14.34 0.09
N GLY A 214 23.62 -14.09 0.99
CA GLY A 214 24.01 -12.78 1.49
C GLY A 214 25.43 -12.41 1.09
N ARG A 215 25.70 -11.12 0.84
CA ARG A 215 27.05 -10.64 0.52
C ARG A 215 27.28 -9.25 1.10
N VAL A 216 28.43 -9.06 1.73
CA VAL A 216 28.95 -7.74 2.13
C VAL A 216 29.70 -7.12 0.96
N VAL A 217 29.46 -5.85 0.68
CA VAL A 217 30.02 -5.08 -0.43
C VAL A 217 30.61 -3.78 0.12
N ASP A 218 31.75 -3.31 -0.41
CA ASP A 218 32.26 -1.96 -0.15
C ASP A 218 31.34 -0.94 -0.85
N GLY A 219 30.43 -0.33 -0.09
CA GLY A 219 29.44 0.62 -0.59
C GLY A 219 30.01 1.97 -1.04
N ASN A 220 31.30 2.24 -0.80
CA ASN A 220 32.01 3.42 -1.31
C ASN A 220 32.84 3.13 -2.58
N ASP A 221 32.66 1.93 -3.15
CA ASP A 221 33.26 1.53 -4.41
C ASP A 221 32.18 1.25 -5.45
N VAL A 222 31.96 2.19 -6.38
CA VAL A 222 30.91 2.12 -7.38
C VAL A 222 30.98 0.88 -8.25
N LEU A 223 32.18 0.39 -8.58
CA LEU A 223 32.36 -0.81 -9.40
C LEU A 223 32.06 -2.07 -8.61
N ALA A 224 32.47 -2.13 -7.34
CA ALA A 224 32.15 -3.25 -6.47
C ALA A 224 30.62 -3.39 -6.26
N VAL A 225 29.91 -2.28 -6.10
CA VAL A 225 28.44 -2.27 -6.00
C VAL A 225 27.82 -2.71 -7.32
N ARG A 226 28.23 -2.12 -8.46
CA ARG A 226 27.74 -2.50 -9.79
C ARG A 226 27.85 -3.99 -10.03
N ASP A 227 29.01 -4.56 -9.81
CA ASP A 227 29.29 -5.94 -10.13
C ASP A 227 28.55 -6.92 -9.17
N ALA A 228 28.40 -6.54 -7.89
CA ALA A 228 27.60 -7.32 -6.94
C ALA A 228 26.11 -7.32 -7.29
N VAL A 229 25.57 -6.15 -7.67
CA VAL A 229 24.17 -6.02 -8.12
C VAL A 229 23.94 -6.78 -9.42
N ALA A 230 24.85 -6.68 -10.41
CA ALA A 230 24.76 -7.41 -11.65
C ALA A 230 24.71 -8.92 -11.42
N ALA A 231 25.62 -9.46 -10.59
CA ALA A 231 25.64 -10.90 -10.24
C ALA A 231 24.36 -11.35 -9.52
N ALA A 232 23.81 -10.50 -8.63
CA ALA A 232 22.55 -10.79 -7.95
C ALA A 232 21.35 -10.73 -8.92
N ALA A 233 21.32 -9.77 -9.84
CA ALA A 233 20.29 -9.64 -10.86
C ALA A 233 20.31 -10.83 -11.84
N GLU A 234 21.47 -11.24 -12.33
CA GLU A 234 21.62 -12.44 -13.18
C GLU A 234 21.13 -13.70 -12.47
N ARG A 235 21.45 -13.83 -11.18
CA ARG A 235 20.97 -14.94 -10.35
C ARG A 235 19.45 -14.96 -10.28
N ALA A 236 18.85 -13.78 -10.01
CA ALA A 236 17.40 -13.61 -9.90
C ALA A 236 16.69 -13.91 -11.22
N ARG A 237 17.20 -13.38 -12.36
CA ARG A 237 16.70 -13.66 -13.71
C ARG A 237 16.77 -15.13 -14.11
N ALA A 238 17.77 -15.82 -13.59
CA ALA A 238 17.90 -17.27 -13.77
C ALA A 238 16.91 -18.09 -12.90
N GLY A 239 15.94 -17.44 -12.22
CA GLY A 239 14.93 -18.09 -11.38
C GLY A 239 15.49 -18.67 -10.07
N ARG A 240 16.67 -18.22 -9.64
CA ARG A 240 17.33 -18.74 -8.43
C ARG A 240 16.94 -17.99 -7.15
N GLY A 241 15.91 -17.14 -7.22
CA GLY A 241 15.32 -16.42 -6.11
C GLY A 241 16.11 -15.17 -5.67
N PRO A 242 15.72 -14.57 -4.53
CA PRO A 242 16.27 -13.31 -4.06
C PRO A 242 17.70 -13.37 -3.57
N SER A 243 18.31 -12.20 -3.37
CA SER A 243 19.64 -12.04 -2.78
C SER A 243 19.65 -10.83 -1.83
N LEU A 244 20.49 -10.89 -0.78
CA LEU A 244 20.72 -9.81 0.17
C LEU A 244 22.14 -9.26 -0.02
N LEU A 245 22.23 -7.99 -0.38
CA LEU A 245 23.50 -7.26 -0.51
C LEU A 245 23.59 -6.23 0.62
N GLU A 246 24.64 -6.29 1.43
CA GLU A 246 24.94 -5.28 2.44
C GLU A 246 26.07 -4.37 1.97
N CYS A 247 25.74 -3.15 1.57
CA CYS A 247 26.69 -2.13 1.16
C CYS A 247 27.17 -1.34 2.38
N LYS A 248 28.39 -1.62 2.86
CA LYS A 248 29.04 -0.85 3.92
C LYS A 248 29.42 0.52 3.40
N THR A 249 28.79 1.55 3.91
CA THR A 249 28.97 2.95 3.51
C THR A 249 28.90 3.85 4.74
N PHE A 250 28.80 5.16 4.56
CA PHE A 250 28.71 6.08 5.68
C PHE A 250 27.93 7.34 5.34
N ARG A 251 27.04 7.73 6.22
CA ARG A 251 26.32 8.99 6.14
C ARG A 251 27.22 10.12 6.65
N MET A 252 27.84 10.90 5.75
CA MET A 252 28.79 11.97 6.10
C MET A 252 28.12 13.23 6.66
N ARG A 253 26.79 13.31 6.61
CA ARG A 253 25.98 14.43 7.12
C ARG A 253 25.06 13.96 8.22
N GLY A 254 24.33 14.87 8.88
CA GLY A 254 23.31 14.52 9.86
C GLY A 254 22.20 13.66 9.29
N HIS A 255 21.35 13.09 10.15
CA HIS A 255 20.16 12.37 9.66
C HIS A 255 19.30 13.26 8.76
N GLU A 256 19.02 14.44 9.22
CA GLU A 256 18.56 15.63 8.50
C GLU A 256 19.60 16.72 8.70
N GLU A 257 19.77 17.63 7.76
CA GLU A 257 20.79 18.68 7.87
C GLU A 257 20.70 19.51 9.15
N ALA A 258 19.47 19.75 9.64
CA ALA A 258 19.26 20.48 10.91
C ALA A 258 19.72 19.69 12.15
N SER A 259 19.88 18.37 12.06
CA SER A 259 20.28 17.52 13.19
C SER A 259 21.76 17.61 13.53
N GLY A 260 22.62 18.06 12.59
CA GLY A 260 24.06 18.05 12.74
C GLY A 260 24.67 16.63 12.87
N THR A 261 25.93 16.56 13.26
CA THR A 261 26.70 15.31 13.41
C THR A 261 27.38 15.16 14.77
N ASP A 262 26.99 15.94 15.78
CA ASP A 262 27.65 15.98 17.09
C ASP A 262 27.65 14.62 17.83
N TYR A 263 26.71 13.74 17.48
CA TYR A 263 26.63 12.38 18.02
C TYR A 263 27.57 11.38 17.31
N VAL A 264 28.20 11.77 16.21
CA VAL A 264 29.13 10.93 15.45
C VAL A 264 30.56 11.18 15.95
N PRO A 265 31.34 10.15 16.36
CA PRO A 265 32.73 10.31 16.72
C PRO A 265 33.54 10.95 15.59
N ALA A 266 34.28 12.01 15.88
CA ALA A 266 35.04 12.78 14.88
C ALA A 266 36.04 11.90 14.10
N GLU A 267 36.70 10.95 14.77
CA GLU A 267 37.61 9.98 14.16
C GLU A 267 36.91 9.07 13.15
N GLN A 268 35.68 8.62 13.47
CA GLN A 268 34.88 7.79 12.57
C GLN A 268 34.50 8.59 11.33
N LEU A 269 34.02 9.83 11.50
CA LEU A 269 33.67 10.71 10.38
C LEU A 269 34.91 10.96 9.49
N ALA A 270 36.04 11.30 10.08
CA ALA A 270 37.28 11.54 9.32
C ALA A 270 37.75 10.32 8.53
N ALA A 271 37.66 9.11 9.13
CA ALA A 271 38.02 7.87 8.47
C ALA A 271 37.15 7.58 7.24
N TRP A 272 35.85 7.92 7.30
CA TRP A 272 34.94 7.73 6.18
C TRP A 272 35.02 8.85 5.13
N VAL A 273 35.29 10.09 5.53
CA VAL A 273 35.59 11.19 4.58
C VAL A 273 36.81 10.86 3.72
N ALA A 274 37.84 10.21 4.28
CA ALA A 274 38.99 9.74 3.53
C ALA A 274 38.64 8.60 2.53
N ARG A 275 37.43 8.05 2.60
CA ARG A 275 36.91 7.02 1.69
C ARG A 275 35.77 7.56 0.82
N ASP A 276 35.71 8.86 0.58
CA ASP A 276 34.69 9.49 -0.28
C ASP A 276 34.62 8.75 -1.64
N PRO A 277 33.42 8.30 -2.08
CA PRO A 277 33.28 7.47 -3.28
C PRO A 277 33.74 8.18 -4.55
N ILE A 278 33.56 9.51 -4.64
CA ILE A 278 33.96 10.30 -5.82
C ILE A 278 35.51 10.41 -5.87
N ALA A 279 36.14 10.74 -4.75
CA ALA A 279 37.59 10.81 -4.67
C ALA A 279 38.25 9.46 -4.99
N ARG A 280 37.74 8.37 -4.43
CA ARG A 280 38.20 7.01 -4.71
C ARG A 280 38.06 6.59 -6.17
N PHE A 281 36.97 6.97 -6.81
CA PHE A 281 36.80 6.66 -8.23
C PHE A 281 37.72 7.52 -9.11
N ALA A 282 37.95 8.80 -8.76
CA ALA A 282 38.98 9.65 -9.42
C ALA A 282 40.37 9.01 -9.40
N GLU A 283 40.85 8.56 -8.22
CA GLU A 283 42.13 7.87 -8.08
C GLU A 283 42.25 6.62 -8.97
N ARG A 284 41.16 5.85 -9.11
CA ARG A 284 41.13 4.69 -10.00
C ARG A 284 41.17 5.06 -11.47
N LEU A 285 40.46 6.12 -11.87
CA LEU A 285 40.49 6.64 -13.25
C LEU A 285 41.87 7.13 -13.63
N ASP A 286 42.55 7.83 -12.72
CA ASP A 286 43.95 8.28 -12.90
C ASP A 286 44.87 7.07 -13.07
N ALA A 287 44.77 6.05 -12.21
CA ALA A 287 45.60 4.86 -12.27
C ALA A 287 45.39 4.06 -13.58
N ALA A 288 44.19 4.06 -14.12
CA ALA A 288 43.84 3.39 -15.37
C ALA A 288 44.08 4.23 -16.63
N GLY A 289 44.30 5.55 -16.49
CA GLY A 289 44.44 6.48 -17.61
C GLY A 289 43.20 6.60 -18.48
N LEU A 290 41.99 6.41 -17.90
CA LEU A 290 40.74 6.35 -18.66
C LEU A 290 40.07 7.72 -18.87
N VAL A 291 40.09 8.58 -17.84
CA VAL A 291 39.55 9.96 -17.87
C VAL A 291 40.51 10.84 -17.09
N ASP A 292 41.12 11.80 -17.74
CA ASP A 292 42.08 12.67 -17.09
C ASP A 292 41.40 13.72 -16.18
N ARG A 293 42.21 14.44 -15.43
CA ARG A 293 41.72 15.42 -14.46
C ARG A 293 40.96 16.56 -15.11
N ASP A 294 41.50 17.11 -16.20
CA ASP A 294 40.93 18.28 -16.88
C ASP A 294 39.52 17.89 -17.43
N GLU A 295 39.41 16.70 -18.01
CA GLU A 295 38.14 16.16 -18.50
C GLU A 295 37.13 15.93 -17.36
N ARG A 296 37.57 15.42 -16.19
CA ARG A 296 36.73 15.29 -15.01
C ARG A 296 36.25 16.63 -14.47
N ASP A 297 37.12 17.61 -14.41
CA ASP A 297 36.80 18.96 -13.97
C ASP A 297 35.79 19.64 -14.92
N ASP A 298 35.91 19.41 -16.24
CA ASP A 298 34.94 19.88 -17.25
C ASP A 298 33.57 19.24 -17.03
N ILE A 299 33.46 17.92 -16.88
CA ILE A 299 32.21 17.20 -16.61
C ILE A 299 31.53 17.70 -15.32
N GLU A 300 32.31 17.91 -14.26
CA GLU A 300 31.79 18.45 -13.00
C GLU A 300 31.30 19.90 -13.15
N GLY A 301 32.05 20.73 -13.89
CA GLY A 301 31.68 22.11 -14.21
C GLY A 301 30.35 22.18 -14.99
N GLU A 302 30.19 21.33 -16.00
CA GLU A 302 28.94 21.23 -16.76
C GLU A 302 27.78 20.81 -15.88
N ALA A 303 27.94 19.78 -15.02
CA ALA A 303 26.93 19.33 -14.11
C ALA A 303 26.49 20.44 -13.14
N ARG A 304 27.42 21.19 -12.56
CA ARG A 304 27.12 22.32 -11.68
C ARG A 304 26.37 23.44 -12.41
N ALA A 305 26.79 23.79 -13.64
CA ALA A 305 26.13 24.82 -14.45
C ALA A 305 24.72 24.42 -14.83
N GLU A 306 24.49 23.15 -15.18
CA GLU A 306 23.17 22.61 -15.47
C GLU A 306 22.25 22.69 -14.23
N VAL A 307 22.73 22.25 -13.06
CA VAL A 307 22.00 22.33 -11.79
C VAL A 307 21.64 23.77 -11.46
N ASP A 308 22.56 24.69 -11.58
CA ASP A 308 22.34 26.12 -11.28
C ASP A 308 21.24 26.71 -12.17
N ARG A 309 21.29 26.42 -13.45
CA ARG A 309 20.29 26.89 -14.42
C ARG A 309 18.91 26.30 -14.11
N LEU A 310 18.80 24.98 -13.97
CA LEU A 310 17.50 24.30 -13.76
C LEU A 310 16.87 24.66 -12.41
N VAL A 311 17.68 24.86 -11.37
CA VAL A 311 17.19 25.34 -10.07
C VAL A 311 16.69 26.79 -10.16
N ALA A 312 17.39 27.66 -10.91
CA ALA A 312 16.92 29.03 -11.12
C ALA A 312 15.58 29.05 -11.87
N ASP A 313 15.44 28.23 -12.90
CA ASP A 313 14.18 28.07 -13.64
C ASP A 313 13.05 27.58 -12.71
N ALA A 314 13.30 26.51 -11.92
CA ALA A 314 12.31 25.97 -11.00
C ALA A 314 11.92 26.93 -9.85
N LEU A 315 12.84 27.76 -9.38
CA LEU A 315 12.52 28.80 -8.38
C LEU A 315 11.63 29.91 -8.94
N GLY A 316 11.68 30.13 -10.26
CA GLY A 316 10.82 31.09 -10.96
C GLY A 316 9.39 30.60 -11.23
N ASP A 317 9.16 29.28 -11.08
CA ASP A 317 7.86 28.68 -11.36
C ASP A 317 6.83 28.91 -10.25
N ASP A 318 5.57 28.78 -10.61
CA ASP A 318 4.44 28.98 -9.70
C ASP A 318 4.42 27.92 -8.58
N VAL A 319 3.96 28.35 -7.41
CA VAL A 319 3.54 27.43 -6.34
C VAL A 319 2.19 26.80 -6.71
N PRO A 320 1.91 25.57 -6.26
CA PRO A 320 0.62 24.95 -6.52
C PRO A 320 -0.55 25.80 -6.00
N ALA A 321 -1.56 25.99 -6.86
CA ALA A 321 -2.82 26.59 -6.49
C ALA A 321 -3.95 25.59 -6.75
N THR A 322 -4.90 25.46 -5.81
CA THR A 322 -5.96 24.46 -5.88
C THR A 322 -7.21 24.96 -5.11
N THR A 323 -8.33 24.27 -5.28
CA THR A 323 -9.57 24.45 -4.52
C THR A 323 -9.84 23.23 -3.65
N VAL A 324 -10.78 23.34 -2.71
CA VAL A 324 -11.23 22.20 -1.88
C VAL A 324 -11.77 21.07 -2.78
N ASP A 325 -12.63 21.42 -3.73
CA ASP A 325 -13.27 20.46 -4.63
C ASP A 325 -12.23 19.73 -5.51
N ASP A 326 -11.21 20.44 -6.00
CA ASP A 326 -10.13 19.85 -6.79
C ASP A 326 -9.28 18.86 -5.97
N GLU A 327 -8.98 19.18 -4.70
CA GLU A 327 -8.21 18.28 -3.84
C GLU A 327 -9.02 17.04 -3.44
N GLU A 328 -10.31 17.19 -3.12
CA GLU A 328 -11.17 16.05 -2.80
C GLU A 328 -11.39 15.15 -4.03
N ALA A 329 -11.53 15.71 -5.22
CA ALA A 329 -11.67 14.95 -6.46
C ALA A 329 -10.42 14.12 -6.81
N ARG A 330 -9.23 14.53 -6.32
CA ARG A 330 -7.96 13.83 -6.58
C ARG A 330 -7.69 12.65 -5.66
N VAL A 331 -8.52 12.41 -4.65
CA VAL A 331 -8.32 11.34 -3.67
C VAL A 331 -8.43 9.97 -4.32
N PHE A 332 -9.27 9.83 -5.35
CA PHE A 332 -9.54 8.56 -6.01
C PHE A 332 -9.17 8.59 -7.50
N ALA A 333 -8.60 7.48 -7.97
CA ALA A 333 -8.37 7.24 -9.38
C ALA A 333 -9.69 7.02 -10.14
N PRO A 334 -9.75 7.28 -11.45
CA PRO A 334 -10.87 6.89 -12.29
C PRO A 334 -11.12 5.38 -12.23
N ALA A 335 -12.39 4.97 -12.37
CA ALA A 335 -12.75 3.56 -12.43
C ALA A 335 -12.03 2.84 -13.57
N ARG A 336 -11.66 1.58 -13.32
CA ARG A 336 -10.97 0.71 -14.28
C ARG A 336 -11.72 -0.62 -14.41
N PRO A 337 -12.79 -0.68 -15.21
CA PRO A 337 -13.60 -1.90 -15.36
C PRO A 337 -12.77 -3.13 -15.75
N LEU A 338 -13.18 -4.31 -15.28
CA LEU A 338 -12.60 -5.58 -15.69
C LEU A 338 -12.67 -5.72 -17.21
N GLY A 339 -11.62 -6.27 -17.82
CA GLY A 339 -11.61 -6.57 -19.24
C GLY A 339 -12.80 -7.50 -19.56
N ARG A 340 -13.63 -7.13 -20.52
CA ARG A 340 -14.72 -7.99 -21.00
C ARG A 340 -14.13 -9.08 -21.91
N ALA A 341 -13.41 -10.02 -21.34
CA ALA A 341 -13.29 -11.32 -21.96
C ALA A 341 -14.72 -11.90 -21.99
N ALA A 342 -15.14 -12.43 -23.13
CA ALA A 342 -16.47 -12.98 -23.30
C ALA A 342 -16.79 -13.92 -22.13
N ALA A 343 -17.56 -13.44 -21.18
CA ALA A 343 -17.96 -14.21 -20.03
C ALA A 343 -18.68 -15.45 -20.54
N SER A 344 -18.04 -16.60 -20.44
CA SER A 344 -18.80 -17.84 -20.44
C SER A 344 -19.72 -17.75 -19.24
N PRO A 345 -21.04 -17.67 -19.45
CA PRO A 345 -21.94 -17.52 -18.32
C PRO A 345 -21.86 -18.80 -17.49
N VAL A 346 -21.39 -18.66 -16.26
CA VAL A 346 -21.73 -19.63 -15.23
C VAL A 346 -23.22 -19.41 -14.97
N GLY A 347 -24.08 -20.09 -15.72
CA GLY A 347 -25.53 -19.94 -15.67
C GLY A 347 -26.19 -19.28 -16.88
N VAL A 348 -27.48 -19.45 -16.99
CA VAL A 348 -28.32 -18.86 -18.05
C VAL A 348 -28.40 -17.33 -17.81
N PRO A 349 -28.10 -16.45 -18.80
CA PRO A 349 -28.29 -15.03 -18.64
C PRO A 349 -29.71 -14.68 -18.20
N GLY A 350 -29.85 -13.85 -17.15
CA GLY A 350 -31.15 -13.51 -16.54
C GLY A 350 -31.63 -14.49 -15.46
N ALA A 351 -30.95 -15.62 -15.25
CA ALA A 351 -31.26 -16.50 -14.11
C ALA A 351 -30.79 -15.85 -12.80
N GLN A 352 -31.58 -16.07 -11.74
CA GLN A 352 -31.26 -15.63 -10.38
C GLN A 352 -31.34 -16.87 -9.45
N PRO A 353 -30.32 -17.75 -9.46
CA PRO A 353 -30.28 -18.87 -8.58
C PRO A 353 -30.25 -18.41 -7.12
N GLU A 354 -30.90 -19.15 -6.24
CA GLU A 354 -30.81 -18.92 -4.81
C GLU A 354 -29.46 -19.41 -4.29
N MET A 355 -28.67 -18.53 -3.70
CA MET A 355 -27.36 -18.83 -3.17
C MET A 355 -27.23 -18.44 -1.70
N ARG A 356 -26.32 -19.10 -0.99
CA ARG A 356 -25.83 -18.60 0.30
C ARG A 356 -24.90 -17.41 0.03
N TYR A 357 -24.73 -16.55 1.01
CA TYR A 357 -23.83 -15.41 0.92
C TYR A 357 -22.39 -15.83 0.54
N VAL A 358 -21.81 -16.86 1.18
CA VAL A 358 -20.46 -17.33 0.85
C VAL A 358 -20.33 -17.90 -0.57
N ASP A 359 -21.40 -18.53 -1.08
CA ASP A 359 -21.41 -19.05 -2.45
C ASP A 359 -21.45 -17.89 -3.47
N ALA A 360 -22.13 -16.79 -3.14
CA ALA A 360 -22.18 -15.58 -3.96
C ALA A 360 -20.82 -14.87 -3.99
N VAL A 361 -20.08 -14.82 -2.87
CA VAL A 361 -18.70 -14.35 -2.83
C VAL A 361 -17.80 -15.20 -3.73
N ARG A 362 -17.89 -16.55 -3.60
CA ARG A 362 -17.11 -17.46 -4.45
C ARG A 362 -17.44 -17.29 -5.93
N ASP A 363 -18.71 -17.11 -6.27
CA ASP A 363 -19.16 -16.88 -7.65
C ASP A 363 -18.62 -15.54 -8.19
N ALA A 364 -18.58 -14.47 -7.38
CA ALA A 364 -17.96 -13.21 -7.76
C ALA A 364 -16.47 -13.38 -8.10
N LEU A 365 -15.71 -14.07 -7.23
CA LEU A 365 -14.28 -14.34 -7.45
C LEU A 365 -14.06 -15.20 -8.70
N HIS A 366 -14.89 -16.21 -8.92
CA HIS A 366 -14.84 -17.05 -10.11
C HIS A 366 -15.09 -16.22 -11.38
N VAL A 367 -16.15 -15.40 -11.39
CA VAL A 367 -16.48 -14.51 -12.52
C VAL A 367 -15.33 -13.54 -12.80
N ALA A 368 -14.71 -12.95 -11.78
CA ALA A 368 -13.61 -12.03 -11.94
C ALA A 368 -12.36 -12.72 -12.51
N LEU A 369 -11.97 -13.88 -11.97
CA LEU A 369 -10.85 -14.68 -12.47
C LEU A 369 -11.05 -15.13 -13.93
N ALA A 370 -12.27 -15.49 -14.30
CA ALA A 370 -12.60 -15.88 -15.68
C ALA A 370 -12.62 -14.68 -16.65
N ALA A 371 -12.92 -13.49 -16.17
CA ALA A 371 -13.06 -12.29 -16.99
C ALA A 371 -11.74 -11.55 -17.25
N ASP A 372 -10.76 -11.63 -16.34
CA ASP A 372 -9.52 -10.85 -16.43
C ASP A 372 -8.34 -11.64 -15.85
N ASP A 373 -7.33 -11.90 -16.67
CA ASP A 373 -6.11 -12.61 -16.28
C ASP A 373 -5.25 -11.80 -15.30
N ALA A 374 -5.48 -10.50 -15.18
CA ALA A 374 -4.83 -9.65 -14.19
C ALA A 374 -5.35 -9.85 -12.76
N VAL A 375 -6.50 -10.53 -12.58
CA VAL A 375 -7.03 -10.84 -11.24
C VAL A 375 -6.21 -11.95 -10.59
N VAL A 376 -5.67 -11.67 -9.39
CA VAL A 376 -4.87 -12.62 -8.59
C VAL A 376 -5.40 -12.63 -7.16
N LEU A 377 -5.67 -13.81 -6.62
CA LEU A 377 -6.10 -14.00 -5.24
C LEU A 377 -4.90 -14.35 -4.36
N LEU A 378 -4.73 -13.61 -3.27
CA LEU A 378 -3.72 -13.81 -2.24
C LEU A 378 -4.38 -14.01 -0.87
N GLY A 379 -3.78 -14.81 -0.01
CA GLY A 379 -4.23 -14.97 1.37
C GLY A 379 -3.75 -16.27 1.99
N GLN A 380 -4.01 -16.42 3.27
CA GLN A 380 -3.67 -17.63 4.01
C GLN A 380 -4.71 -18.72 3.76
N ASP A 381 -4.27 -19.94 3.47
CA ASP A 381 -5.12 -21.13 3.25
C ASP A 381 -6.14 -21.03 2.10
N ILE A 382 -6.07 -20.03 1.23
CA ILE A 382 -7.07 -19.79 0.18
C ILE A 382 -6.95 -20.74 -1.02
N ALA A 383 -5.80 -21.36 -1.26
CA ALA A 383 -5.56 -22.24 -2.39
C ALA A 383 -6.21 -23.62 -2.19
N GLY A 384 -5.45 -24.67 -1.90
CA GLY A 384 -5.97 -26.04 -1.81
C GLY A 384 -7.03 -26.28 -0.73
N TYR A 385 -6.96 -25.57 0.39
CA TYR A 385 -7.97 -25.64 1.46
C TYR A 385 -9.24 -24.86 1.13
N GLY A 386 -9.18 -23.83 0.30
CA GLY A 386 -10.31 -23.02 -0.14
C GLY A 386 -10.76 -21.94 0.84
N GLY A 387 -9.87 -21.48 1.71
CA GLY A 387 -10.13 -20.50 2.76
C GLY A 387 -10.87 -21.09 3.97
N VAL A 388 -10.76 -20.41 5.12
CA VAL A 388 -11.40 -20.83 6.38
C VAL A 388 -12.93 -20.96 6.23
N PHE A 389 -13.53 -20.06 5.47
CA PHE A 389 -14.99 -20.03 5.24
C PHE A 389 -15.41 -20.66 3.91
N LYS A 390 -14.46 -21.23 3.13
CA LYS A 390 -14.70 -21.87 1.83
C LYS A 390 -15.14 -20.89 0.72
N ALA A 391 -14.73 -19.64 0.84
CA ALA A 391 -15.02 -18.61 -0.17
C ALA A 391 -14.20 -18.78 -1.46
N THR A 392 -13.09 -19.51 -1.41
CA THR A 392 -12.19 -19.75 -2.56
C THR A 392 -12.11 -21.23 -2.95
N GLU A 393 -12.99 -22.08 -2.39
CA GLU A 393 -12.99 -23.53 -2.62
C GLU A 393 -13.11 -23.87 -4.11
N GLY A 394 -12.15 -24.68 -4.60
CA GLY A 394 -12.10 -25.15 -5.98
C GLY A 394 -11.39 -24.20 -6.97
N LEU A 395 -11.25 -22.91 -6.66
CA LEU A 395 -10.70 -21.92 -7.60
C LEU A 395 -9.28 -22.22 -8.03
N VAL A 396 -8.42 -22.73 -7.14
CA VAL A 396 -7.03 -23.08 -7.51
C VAL A 396 -6.97 -24.21 -8.53
N GLY A 397 -7.93 -25.15 -8.49
CA GLY A 397 -8.00 -26.25 -9.46
C GLY A 397 -8.33 -25.78 -10.88
N GLU A 398 -9.05 -24.68 -11.02
CA GLU A 398 -9.48 -24.13 -12.30
C GLU A 398 -8.50 -23.07 -12.84
N PHE A 399 -8.05 -22.15 -11.97
CA PHE A 399 -7.27 -20.98 -12.38
C PHE A 399 -5.76 -21.12 -12.09
N GLY A 400 -5.35 -22.18 -11.42
CA GLY A 400 -3.94 -22.45 -11.11
C GLY A 400 -3.40 -21.73 -9.87
N ALA A 401 -2.25 -22.25 -9.37
CA ALA A 401 -1.60 -21.76 -8.17
C ALA A 401 -0.91 -20.38 -8.35
N ASP A 402 -0.71 -19.95 -9.58
CA ASP A 402 -0.15 -18.63 -9.87
C ASP A 402 -1.20 -17.53 -9.65
N ARG A 403 -2.47 -17.82 -9.88
CA ARG A 403 -3.56 -16.87 -9.73
C ARG A 403 -4.35 -17.03 -8.42
N VAL A 404 -4.26 -18.17 -7.75
CA VAL A 404 -4.89 -18.41 -6.43
C VAL A 404 -3.81 -18.94 -5.50
N ARG A 405 -3.21 -18.04 -4.73
CA ARG A 405 -1.93 -18.25 -4.06
C ARG A 405 -2.02 -18.12 -2.54
N ASN A 406 -1.53 -19.13 -1.83
CA ASN A 406 -1.32 -19.00 -0.39
C ASN A 406 -0.13 -18.08 -0.09
N THR A 407 -0.31 -17.19 0.89
CA THR A 407 0.80 -16.45 1.51
C THR A 407 1.30 -17.19 2.76
N PRO A 408 2.54 -16.98 3.20
CA PRO A 408 2.89 -17.18 4.61
C PRO A 408 1.99 -16.34 5.53
N ILE A 409 2.07 -16.53 6.85
CA ILE A 409 1.36 -15.68 7.83
C ILE A 409 2.16 -14.37 7.97
N ILE A 410 1.79 -13.38 7.16
CA ILE A 410 2.50 -12.10 6.98
C ILE A 410 1.52 -11.03 6.51
N GLU A 411 0.60 -10.59 7.34
CA GLU A 411 -0.49 -9.69 6.93
C GLU A 411 0.04 -8.39 6.33
N SER A 412 1.07 -7.78 6.92
CA SER A 412 1.68 -6.56 6.40
C SER A 412 2.40 -6.80 5.08
N GLY A 413 3.23 -7.84 5.01
CA GLY A 413 3.91 -8.26 3.79
C GLY A 413 2.95 -8.60 2.65
N ALA A 414 1.84 -9.25 2.96
CA ALA A 414 0.81 -9.59 1.98
C ALA A 414 0.12 -8.34 1.39
N VAL A 415 -0.20 -7.33 2.22
CA VAL A 415 -0.74 -6.04 1.75
C VAL A 415 0.27 -5.31 0.87
N GLY A 416 1.55 -5.26 1.29
CA GLY A 416 2.61 -4.63 0.51
C GLY A 416 2.83 -5.31 -0.85
N ALA A 417 2.85 -6.65 -0.88
CA ALA A 417 2.94 -7.42 -2.12
C ALA A 417 1.72 -7.20 -3.03
N ALA A 418 0.52 -7.11 -2.47
CA ALA A 418 -0.67 -6.76 -3.22
C ALA A 418 -0.58 -5.34 -3.81
N LEU A 419 -0.03 -4.36 -3.08
CA LEU A 419 0.24 -3.02 -3.63
C LEU A 419 1.20 -3.09 -4.81
N GLY A 420 2.32 -3.83 -4.69
CA GLY A 420 3.28 -3.98 -5.78
C GLY A 420 2.65 -4.59 -7.05
N LEU A 421 1.83 -5.63 -6.91
CA LEU A 421 1.04 -6.20 -8.00
C LEU A 421 0.12 -5.17 -8.64
N ALA A 422 -0.59 -4.37 -7.83
CA ALA A 422 -1.51 -3.34 -8.32
C ALA A 422 -0.79 -2.24 -9.10
N LEU A 423 0.39 -1.81 -8.65
CA LEU A 423 1.22 -0.80 -9.32
C LEU A 423 1.72 -1.30 -10.69
N ASP A 424 1.91 -2.59 -10.86
CA ASP A 424 2.37 -3.20 -12.11
C ASP A 424 1.22 -3.82 -12.94
N GLY A 425 0.00 -3.32 -12.73
CA GLY A 425 -1.15 -3.54 -13.59
C GLY A 425 -2.06 -4.70 -13.23
N TYR A 426 -1.74 -5.50 -12.23
CA TYR A 426 -2.60 -6.57 -11.73
C TYR A 426 -3.76 -6.02 -10.87
N ARG A 427 -4.71 -6.90 -10.56
CA ARG A 427 -5.89 -6.64 -9.71
C ARG A 427 -5.90 -7.65 -8.56
N PRO A 428 -5.10 -7.43 -7.53
CA PRO A 428 -5.04 -8.35 -6.41
C PRO A 428 -6.30 -8.28 -5.56
N VAL A 429 -6.77 -9.46 -5.16
CA VAL A 429 -7.76 -9.64 -4.09
C VAL A 429 -7.05 -10.33 -2.94
N LEU A 430 -6.88 -9.62 -1.85
CA LEU A 430 -6.27 -10.15 -0.63
C LEU A 430 -7.34 -10.55 0.36
N GLU A 431 -7.36 -11.82 0.78
CA GLU A 431 -8.20 -12.29 1.87
C GLU A 431 -7.42 -12.29 3.19
N MET A 432 -7.90 -11.54 4.17
CA MET A 432 -7.54 -11.76 5.57
C MET A 432 -8.36 -12.93 6.11
N GLN A 433 -7.78 -13.86 6.87
CA GLN A 433 -8.55 -14.97 7.44
C GLN A 433 -9.67 -14.48 8.36
N PHE A 434 -9.39 -13.44 9.13
CA PHE A 434 -10.35 -12.70 9.95
C PHE A 434 -10.06 -11.20 9.82
N GLY A 435 -11.10 -10.38 9.83
CA GLY A 435 -10.97 -8.93 9.78
C GLY A 435 -10.14 -8.35 10.93
N ASP A 436 -10.12 -9.03 12.07
CA ASP A 436 -9.30 -8.68 13.24
C ASP A 436 -7.79 -8.58 12.90
N PHE A 437 -7.29 -9.47 12.03
CA PHE A 437 -5.87 -9.56 11.69
C PHE A 437 -5.38 -8.44 10.77
N VAL A 438 -6.30 -7.68 10.19
CA VAL A 438 -5.94 -6.50 9.39
C VAL A 438 -5.14 -5.47 10.20
N SER A 439 -5.25 -5.51 11.53
CA SER A 439 -4.44 -4.67 12.43
C SER A 439 -2.93 -4.89 12.26
N CYS A 440 -2.49 -6.09 11.86
CA CYS A 440 -1.09 -6.39 11.58
C CYS A 440 -0.62 -5.74 10.26
N GLY A 441 -1.52 -5.51 9.30
CA GLY A 441 -1.25 -4.83 8.03
C GLY A 441 -1.65 -3.35 8.00
N PHE A 442 -1.97 -2.76 9.17
CA PHE A 442 -2.54 -1.42 9.26
C PHE A 442 -1.67 -0.35 8.61
N ASN A 443 -0.35 -0.35 8.88
CA ASN A 443 0.59 0.59 8.28
C ASN A 443 0.55 0.57 6.76
N GLN A 444 0.60 -0.61 6.15
CA GLN A 444 0.56 -0.75 4.69
C GLN A 444 -0.75 -0.20 4.11
N LEU A 445 -1.89 -0.46 4.74
CA LEU A 445 -3.18 0.03 4.26
C LEU A 445 -3.32 1.54 4.38
N VAL A 446 -3.07 2.12 5.57
CA VAL A 446 -3.40 3.53 5.83
C VAL A 446 -2.33 4.51 5.34
N ASN A 447 -1.05 4.12 5.35
CA ASN A 447 0.06 5.02 5.01
C ASN A 447 0.62 4.78 3.60
N ASN A 448 0.45 3.59 3.03
CA ASN A 448 0.99 3.25 1.72
C ASN A 448 -0.14 3.14 0.68
N VAL A 449 -1.00 2.12 0.78
CA VAL A 449 -2.08 1.84 -0.17
C VAL A 449 -3.02 3.03 -0.34
N ALA A 450 -3.55 3.57 0.77
CA ALA A 450 -4.55 4.64 0.75
C ALA A 450 -4.01 5.94 0.13
N THR A 451 -2.74 6.26 0.35
CA THR A 451 -2.19 7.58 -0.01
C THR A 451 -1.55 7.62 -1.38
N THR A 452 -1.27 6.46 -1.98
CA THR A 452 -0.48 6.34 -3.22
C THR A 452 -1.05 7.18 -4.36
N HIS A 453 -2.36 7.08 -4.64
CA HIS A 453 -2.96 7.84 -5.75
C HIS A 453 -2.91 9.35 -5.51
N TYR A 454 -3.32 9.83 -4.35
CA TYR A 454 -3.30 11.26 -4.02
C TYR A 454 -1.89 11.85 -4.09
N ARG A 455 -0.89 11.11 -3.62
CA ARG A 455 0.50 11.58 -3.55
C ARG A 455 1.14 11.74 -4.94
N TRP A 456 1.02 10.73 -5.81
CA TRP A 456 1.75 10.72 -7.09
C TRP A 456 0.97 10.08 -8.26
N GLY A 457 -0.35 9.90 -8.13
CA GLY A 457 -1.26 9.61 -9.23
C GLY A 457 -1.39 8.15 -9.66
N ALA A 458 -0.66 7.21 -9.05
CA ALA A 458 -0.79 5.81 -9.43
C ALA A 458 -2.12 5.20 -8.92
N ALA A 459 -2.85 4.56 -9.81
CA ALA A 459 -4.04 3.80 -9.42
C ALA A 459 -3.65 2.53 -8.63
N VAL A 460 -4.47 2.17 -7.64
CA VAL A 460 -4.26 0.98 -6.80
C VAL A 460 -5.51 0.11 -6.79
N PRO A 461 -5.75 -0.69 -7.85
CA PRO A 461 -6.92 -1.58 -7.94
C PRO A 461 -6.76 -2.81 -7.03
N LEU A 462 -6.80 -2.58 -5.73
CA LEU A 462 -6.65 -3.59 -4.67
C LEU A 462 -7.95 -3.80 -3.93
N VAL A 463 -8.40 -5.05 -3.84
CA VAL A 463 -9.53 -5.44 -2.98
C VAL A 463 -9.01 -6.21 -1.77
N VAL A 464 -9.40 -5.80 -0.56
CA VAL A 464 -9.10 -6.52 0.69
C VAL A 464 -10.39 -7.04 1.28
N ARG A 465 -10.55 -8.36 1.34
CA ARG A 465 -11.69 -9.04 1.95
C ARG A 465 -11.45 -9.27 3.43
N LEU A 466 -12.40 -8.86 4.24
CA LEU A 466 -12.31 -8.88 5.69
C LEU A 466 -13.53 -9.61 6.29
N PRO A 467 -13.41 -10.89 6.69
CA PRO A 467 -14.46 -11.59 7.44
C PRO A 467 -14.58 -11.00 8.85
N VAL A 468 -15.62 -10.17 9.10
CA VAL A 468 -15.85 -9.41 10.34
C VAL A 468 -17.05 -9.91 11.13
N GLY A 469 -17.25 -9.36 12.33
CA GLY A 469 -18.48 -9.50 13.12
C GLY A 469 -18.51 -10.68 14.07
N GLY A 470 -19.42 -10.59 15.04
CA GLY A 470 -19.66 -11.58 16.08
C GLY A 470 -20.73 -12.63 15.71
N GLY A 471 -21.33 -13.25 16.73
CA GLY A 471 -22.43 -14.20 16.60
C GLY A 471 -22.00 -15.65 16.32
N LEU A 472 -20.69 -15.95 16.40
CA LEU A 472 -20.14 -17.30 16.24
C LEU A 472 -19.45 -17.84 17.49
N GLY A 473 -19.44 -17.11 18.60
CA GLY A 473 -18.73 -17.50 19.82
C GLY A 473 -17.21 -17.57 19.60
N ALA A 474 -16.63 -16.68 18.79
CA ALA A 474 -15.22 -16.71 18.43
C ALA A 474 -14.34 -15.82 19.36
N GLY A 475 -14.96 -15.03 20.22
CA GLY A 475 -14.29 -14.21 21.23
C GLY A 475 -13.59 -12.97 20.67
N PRO A 476 -12.76 -12.28 21.49
CA PRO A 476 -12.32 -10.91 21.21
C PRO A 476 -11.35 -10.74 20.03
N PHE A 477 -10.70 -11.81 19.59
CA PHE A 477 -9.67 -11.75 18.54
C PHE A 477 -10.14 -12.26 17.17
N HIS A 478 -11.43 -12.63 17.06
CA HIS A 478 -12.00 -13.19 15.83
C HIS A 478 -13.42 -12.67 15.57
N SER A 479 -13.85 -11.59 16.22
CA SER A 479 -15.23 -11.12 16.16
C SER A 479 -15.37 -9.60 16.01
N GLN A 480 -14.25 -8.87 15.79
CA GLN A 480 -14.29 -7.43 15.74
C GLN A 480 -14.94 -6.92 14.46
N ASN A 481 -15.50 -5.72 14.55
CA ASN A 481 -15.91 -4.90 13.41
C ASN A 481 -14.97 -3.69 13.34
N VAL A 482 -14.25 -3.55 12.25
CA VAL A 482 -13.09 -2.66 12.11
C VAL A 482 -13.35 -1.48 11.18
N GLU A 483 -14.57 -1.32 10.69
CA GLU A 483 -14.94 -0.32 9.68
C GLU A 483 -14.56 1.10 10.06
N ALA A 484 -14.72 1.49 11.32
CA ALA A 484 -14.44 2.84 11.76
C ALA A 484 -12.96 3.24 11.60
N TRP A 485 -12.04 2.28 11.70
CA TRP A 485 -10.61 2.53 11.48
C TRP A 485 -10.32 2.99 10.05
N PHE A 486 -11.02 2.41 9.08
CA PHE A 486 -10.74 2.62 7.66
C PHE A 486 -11.66 3.65 7.01
N CYS A 487 -12.87 3.86 7.52
CA CYS A 487 -13.75 4.95 7.09
C CYS A 487 -13.14 6.33 7.38
N HIS A 488 -12.24 6.42 8.37
CA HIS A 488 -11.50 7.65 8.70
C HIS A 488 -10.39 7.98 7.69
N VAL A 489 -9.89 6.98 6.93
CA VAL A 489 -8.69 7.11 6.08
C VAL A 489 -9.05 7.56 4.67
N PRO A 490 -8.64 8.78 4.22
CA PRO A 490 -8.79 9.19 2.84
C PRO A 490 -8.03 8.27 1.88
N GLY A 491 -8.67 7.94 0.74
CA GLY A 491 -8.10 7.05 -0.28
C GLY A 491 -8.51 5.59 -0.16
N LEU A 492 -9.18 5.19 0.93
CA LEU A 492 -9.83 3.88 1.05
C LEU A 492 -11.33 3.98 0.79
N LYS A 493 -11.87 2.98 0.10
CA LYS A 493 -13.31 2.73 0.04
C LYS A 493 -13.66 1.55 0.94
N VAL A 494 -14.84 1.59 1.55
CA VAL A 494 -15.28 0.55 2.51
C VAL A 494 -16.71 0.15 2.19
N VAL A 495 -16.93 -1.15 1.97
CA VAL A 495 -18.26 -1.73 1.69
C VAL A 495 -18.60 -2.79 2.72
N ALA A 496 -19.89 -2.94 3.06
CA ALA A 496 -20.40 -3.89 4.03
C ALA A 496 -21.70 -4.52 3.52
N PRO A 497 -21.63 -5.47 2.57
CA PRO A 497 -22.81 -6.09 1.98
C PRO A 497 -23.62 -6.90 3.00
N SER A 498 -24.94 -6.87 2.86
CA SER A 498 -25.90 -7.55 3.75
C SER A 498 -26.58 -8.77 3.12
N THR A 499 -26.66 -8.82 1.79
CA THR A 499 -27.33 -9.87 1.02
C THR A 499 -26.37 -10.64 0.12
N PRO A 500 -26.70 -11.87 -0.31
CA PRO A 500 -25.91 -12.59 -1.31
C PRO A 500 -25.72 -11.83 -2.63
N ALA A 501 -26.75 -11.13 -3.11
CA ALA A 501 -26.68 -10.33 -4.34
C ALA A 501 -25.71 -9.14 -4.18
N ASP A 502 -25.77 -8.44 -3.04
CA ASP A 502 -24.83 -7.33 -2.76
C ASP A 502 -23.41 -7.86 -2.52
N ALA A 503 -23.23 -9.01 -1.88
CA ALA A 503 -21.91 -9.61 -1.70
C ALA A 503 -21.22 -9.87 -3.03
N LYS A 504 -21.93 -10.43 -4.01
CA LYS A 504 -21.41 -10.59 -5.37
C LYS A 504 -21.23 -9.23 -6.07
N GLY A 505 -22.30 -8.43 -6.09
CA GLY A 505 -22.33 -7.20 -6.87
C GLY A 505 -21.31 -6.16 -6.41
N LEU A 506 -21.16 -5.94 -5.10
CA LEU A 506 -20.22 -4.98 -4.56
C LEU A 506 -18.76 -5.48 -4.63
N LEU A 507 -18.52 -6.79 -4.55
CA LEU A 507 -17.18 -7.34 -4.75
C LEU A 507 -16.72 -7.16 -6.21
N LEU A 508 -17.60 -7.38 -7.19
CA LEU A 508 -17.30 -7.10 -8.60
C LEU A 508 -17.14 -5.59 -8.85
N ALA A 509 -17.97 -4.75 -8.22
CA ALA A 509 -17.84 -3.30 -8.29
C ALA A 509 -16.49 -2.81 -7.69
N ALA A 510 -16.04 -3.41 -6.61
CA ALA A 510 -14.73 -3.13 -6.02
C ALA A 510 -13.57 -3.45 -6.96
N LEU A 511 -13.67 -4.55 -7.71
CA LEU A 511 -12.68 -4.94 -8.73
C LEU A 511 -12.68 -4.01 -9.96
N ASP A 512 -13.84 -3.43 -10.29
CA ASP A 512 -14.00 -2.48 -11.40
C ASP A 512 -13.57 -1.04 -11.04
N ASP A 513 -13.44 -0.74 -9.76
CA ASP A 513 -13.30 0.64 -9.27
C ASP A 513 -11.93 1.26 -9.53
N GLY A 514 -10.85 0.48 -9.51
CA GLY A 514 -9.49 0.99 -9.72
C GLY A 514 -8.83 1.60 -8.48
N ASN A 515 -9.49 1.60 -7.33
CA ASN A 515 -9.01 2.11 -6.05
C ASN A 515 -8.96 1.01 -4.99
N PRO A 516 -8.31 1.25 -3.84
CA PRO A 516 -8.34 0.31 -2.74
C PRO A 516 -9.75 0.21 -2.11
N VAL A 517 -10.31 -0.98 -2.09
CA VAL A 517 -11.63 -1.25 -1.50
C VAL A 517 -11.53 -2.35 -0.44
N LEU A 518 -11.98 -2.05 0.77
CA LEU A 518 -12.14 -3.02 1.84
C LEU A 518 -13.56 -3.57 1.83
N VAL A 519 -13.72 -4.88 1.71
CA VAL A 519 -15.01 -5.58 1.69
C VAL A 519 -15.21 -6.29 3.02
N LEU A 520 -16.09 -5.73 3.86
CA LEU A 520 -16.41 -6.24 5.19
C LEU A 520 -17.50 -7.30 5.07
N GLU A 521 -17.12 -8.57 5.14
CA GLU A 521 -18.02 -9.70 4.99
C GLU A 521 -18.40 -10.25 6.37
N HIS A 522 -19.66 -10.04 6.79
CA HIS A 522 -20.06 -10.48 8.12
C HIS A 522 -20.17 -12.01 8.20
N LYS A 523 -19.35 -12.63 9.05
CA LYS A 523 -19.16 -14.08 9.14
C LYS A 523 -20.45 -14.87 9.41
N LYS A 524 -21.36 -14.33 10.24
CA LYS A 524 -22.67 -14.96 10.50
C LYS A 524 -23.48 -15.07 9.21
N LEU A 525 -23.41 -14.08 8.30
CA LEU A 525 -24.16 -14.06 7.05
C LEU A 525 -23.69 -15.12 6.05
N TYR A 526 -22.44 -15.56 6.09
CA TYR A 526 -21.91 -16.55 5.15
C TYR A 526 -22.81 -17.77 4.97
N ARG A 527 -23.42 -18.24 6.05
CA ARG A 527 -24.26 -19.43 6.04
C ARG A 527 -25.73 -19.16 6.31
N SER A 528 -26.08 -18.09 7.03
CA SER A 528 -27.44 -17.74 7.40
C SER A 528 -28.19 -16.96 6.33
N ALA A 529 -27.52 -16.08 5.59
CA ALA A 529 -28.13 -15.30 4.53
C ALA A 529 -28.25 -16.14 3.23
N ARG A 530 -29.45 -16.17 2.67
CA ARG A 530 -29.77 -16.78 1.38
C ARG A 530 -30.64 -15.83 0.57
N GLY A 531 -30.54 -15.90 -0.75
CA GLY A 531 -31.37 -15.10 -1.64
C GLY A 531 -31.01 -15.28 -3.10
N PRO A 532 -31.80 -14.68 -3.99
CA PRO A 532 -31.54 -14.70 -5.41
C PRO A 532 -30.28 -13.89 -5.74
N VAL A 533 -29.40 -14.43 -6.60
CA VAL A 533 -28.19 -13.79 -7.05
C VAL A 533 -28.17 -13.75 -8.57
N PRO A 534 -28.04 -12.57 -9.20
CA PRO A 534 -27.94 -12.48 -10.65
C PRO A 534 -26.74 -13.27 -11.18
N ALA A 535 -26.97 -14.09 -12.21
CA ALA A 535 -25.91 -14.87 -12.86
C ALA A 535 -24.97 -14.00 -13.71
N GLY A 536 -23.72 -14.45 -13.88
CA GLY A 536 -22.70 -13.77 -14.69
C GLY A 536 -22.15 -12.53 -14.04
N HIS A 537 -21.62 -11.60 -14.84
CA HIS A 537 -20.99 -10.36 -14.37
C HIS A 537 -22.07 -9.33 -13.99
N HIS A 538 -22.49 -9.37 -12.74
CA HIS A 538 -23.46 -8.43 -12.16
C HIS A 538 -22.71 -7.49 -11.20
N VAL A 539 -22.60 -6.24 -11.56
CA VAL A 539 -21.89 -5.20 -10.81
C VAL A 539 -22.88 -4.40 -9.98
N GLY A 540 -22.66 -4.31 -8.68
CA GLY A 540 -23.37 -3.42 -7.78
C GLY A 540 -22.91 -1.96 -7.95
N GLU A 541 -23.61 -1.03 -7.32
CA GLU A 541 -23.30 0.39 -7.37
C GLU A 541 -22.65 0.84 -6.03
N LEU A 542 -21.36 1.20 -6.08
CA LEU A 542 -20.65 1.75 -4.91
C LEU A 542 -21.19 3.15 -4.57
N GLY A 543 -21.30 3.45 -3.28
CA GLY A 543 -21.77 4.75 -2.83
C GLY A 543 -23.29 4.94 -2.90
N ARG A 544 -24.07 3.84 -3.11
CA ARG A 544 -25.54 3.89 -3.15
C ARG A 544 -26.14 3.00 -2.08
N ALA A 545 -26.98 3.60 -1.24
CA ALA A 545 -27.81 2.90 -0.27
C ALA A 545 -29.03 2.26 -0.92
N HIS A 546 -29.65 1.31 -0.22
CA HIS A 546 -30.89 0.65 -0.66
C HIS A 546 -31.94 0.72 0.44
N VAL A 547 -33.15 1.17 0.10
CA VAL A 547 -34.32 1.09 1.00
C VAL A 547 -34.85 -0.35 0.92
N VAL A 548 -34.45 -1.20 1.88
CA VAL A 548 -34.82 -2.62 1.92
C VAL A 548 -36.23 -2.84 2.46
N ARG A 549 -36.76 -1.89 3.24
CA ARG A 549 -38.12 -1.88 3.75
C ARG A 549 -38.64 -0.44 3.72
N PRO A 550 -39.70 -0.14 2.99
CA PRO A 550 -40.32 1.20 3.02
C PRO A 550 -41.04 1.46 4.35
N GLY A 551 -41.15 2.71 4.76
CA GLY A 551 -41.83 3.12 5.99
C GLY A 551 -42.06 4.63 6.05
N THR A 552 -42.87 5.07 7.02
CA THR A 552 -43.29 6.48 7.15
C THR A 552 -43.06 7.08 8.54
N ASP A 553 -42.88 6.27 9.58
CA ASP A 553 -42.90 6.73 10.97
C ASP A 553 -41.51 6.89 11.61
N ALA A 554 -40.54 6.12 11.14
CA ALA A 554 -39.13 6.25 11.53
C ALA A 554 -38.21 5.64 10.47
N THR A 555 -36.93 6.03 10.44
CA THR A 555 -35.88 5.45 9.60
C THR A 555 -34.85 4.74 10.47
N ILE A 556 -34.54 3.48 10.15
CA ILE A 556 -33.34 2.79 10.65
C ILE A 556 -32.28 2.80 9.56
N VAL A 557 -31.11 3.41 9.83
CA VAL A 557 -29.95 3.39 8.94
C VAL A 557 -28.95 2.36 9.47
N THR A 558 -28.57 1.39 8.63
CA THR A 558 -27.71 0.27 9.06
C THR A 558 -26.92 -0.33 7.91
N TYR A 559 -26.16 -1.40 8.15
CA TYR A 559 -25.37 -2.16 7.18
C TYR A 559 -25.03 -3.57 7.71
N GLY A 560 -24.57 -4.44 6.81
CA GLY A 560 -24.13 -5.80 7.16
C GLY A 560 -25.21 -6.60 7.91
N ALA A 561 -24.86 -7.25 9.02
CA ALA A 561 -25.82 -8.05 9.80
C ALA A 561 -26.93 -7.20 10.41
N GLY A 562 -26.72 -5.93 10.66
CA GLY A 562 -27.71 -5.00 11.21
C GLY A 562 -28.96 -4.86 10.36
N VAL A 563 -28.86 -5.11 9.05
CA VAL A 563 -30.02 -5.03 8.13
C VAL A 563 -31.08 -6.07 8.48
N ALA A 564 -30.67 -7.33 8.70
CA ALA A 564 -31.63 -8.38 9.08
C ALA A 564 -32.27 -8.10 10.45
N TRP A 565 -31.51 -7.57 11.40
CA TRP A 565 -32.04 -7.17 12.72
C TRP A 565 -33.04 -6.03 12.60
N ALA A 566 -32.71 -5.02 11.78
CA ALA A 566 -33.58 -3.85 11.55
C ALA A 566 -34.91 -4.25 10.89
N VAL A 567 -34.86 -5.07 9.84
CA VAL A 567 -36.06 -5.56 9.16
C VAL A 567 -36.96 -6.39 10.12
N GLY A 568 -36.34 -7.30 10.88
CA GLY A 568 -37.09 -8.10 11.86
C GLY A 568 -37.75 -7.24 12.96
N ALA A 569 -37.06 -6.22 13.46
CA ALA A 569 -37.62 -5.29 14.45
C ALA A 569 -38.74 -4.40 13.85
N ALA A 570 -38.56 -3.92 12.62
CA ALA A 570 -39.58 -3.12 11.91
C ALA A 570 -40.85 -3.92 11.63
N ASP A 571 -40.72 -5.20 11.18
CA ASP A 571 -41.85 -6.07 10.92
C ASP A 571 -42.62 -6.43 12.22
N ALA A 572 -41.91 -6.64 13.32
CA ALA A 572 -42.51 -6.86 14.62
C ALA A 572 -43.33 -5.64 15.08
N VAL A 573 -42.77 -4.42 14.94
CA VAL A 573 -43.46 -3.17 15.26
C VAL A 573 -44.73 -3.00 14.41
N ALA A 574 -44.66 -3.22 13.10
CA ALA A 574 -45.80 -3.12 12.19
C ALA A 574 -46.88 -4.19 12.52
N GLY A 575 -46.47 -5.42 12.82
CA GLY A 575 -47.37 -6.52 13.22
C GLY A 575 -48.15 -6.23 14.51
N GLU A 576 -47.61 -5.41 15.40
CA GLU A 576 -48.23 -4.94 16.64
C GLU A 576 -49.05 -3.64 16.46
N GLY A 577 -49.05 -3.04 15.25
CA GLY A 577 -49.72 -1.78 14.95
C GLY A 577 -48.98 -0.55 15.50
N GLY A 578 -47.67 -0.68 15.75
CA GLY A 578 -46.82 0.36 16.33
C GLY A 578 -46.21 1.34 15.31
N GLY A 579 -46.53 1.20 14.01
CA GLY A 579 -46.02 2.09 12.95
C GLY A 579 -45.24 1.39 11.84
N GLU A 580 -44.96 2.11 10.77
CA GLU A 580 -44.21 1.64 9.60
C GLU A 580 -42.81 2.21 9.58
N VAL A 581 -41.82 1.39 9.85
CA VAL A 581 -40.41 1.77 9.95
C VAL A 581 -39.69 1.50 8.64
N GLU A 582 -39.07 2.53 8.08
CA GLU A 582 -38.19 2.42 6.90
C GLU A 582 -36.82 1.88 7.30
N VAL A 583 -36.28 0.95 6.53
CA VAL A 583 -34.92 0.42 6.75
C VAL A 583 -34.05 0.73 5.54
N VAL A 584 -32.98 1.47 5.78
CA VAL A 584 -31.97 1.86 4.79
C VAL A 584 -30.71 1.07 5.02
N ASP A 585 -30.34 0.22 4.06
CA ASP A 585 -29.05 -0.46 4.01
C ASP A 585 -28.03 0.41 3.28
N LEU A 586 -26.98 0.83 3.97
CA LEU A 586 -25.95 1.68 3.38
C LEU A 586 -25.11 0.96 2.33
N ARG A 587 -24.89 -0.34 2.47
CA ARG A 587 -24.02 -1.17 1.58
C ARG A 587 -22.60 -0.67 1.44
N THR A 588 -22.41 0.65 1.22
CA THR A 588 -21.11 1.34 1.17
C THR A 588 -20.99 2.31 2.34
N LEU A 589 -19.90 2.21 3.09
CA LEU A 589 -19.63 3.07 4.24
C LEU A 589 -18.70 4.25 3.87
N ARG A 590 -17.83 4.04 2.88
CA ARG A 590 -16.97 5.10 2.36
C ARG A 590 -16.78 4.94 0.84
N PRO A 591 -17.27 5.88 0.01
CA PRO A 591 -18.20 6.96 0.36
C PRO A 591 -19.60 6.38 0.68
N TRP A 592 -20.37 7.02 1.58
CA TRP A 592 -21.73 6.60 1.88
C TRP A 592 -22.78 7.51 1.24
N ASP A 593 -23.97 6.97 0.98
CA ASP A 593 -25.09 7.67 0.32
C ASP A 593 -25.84 8.58 1.30
N ARG A 594 -25.33 9.81 1.47
CA ARG A 594 -25.93 10.83 2.34
C ARG A 594 -27.31 11.26 1.84
N GLU A 595 -27.48 11.38 0.51
CA GLU A 595 -28.72 11.86 -0.10
C GLU A 595 -29.89 10.95 0.22
N THR A 596 -29.73 9.63 0.03
CA THR A 596 -30.77 8.65 0.33
C THR A 596 -31.13 8.66 1.82
N VAL A 597 -30.14 8.71 2.71
CA VAL A 597 -30.37 8.76 4.15
C VAL A 597 -31.10 10.03 4.57
N LEU A 598 -30.66 11.19 4.13
CA LEU A 598 -31.29 12.47 4.48
C LEU A 598 -32.72 12.56 3.91
N ALA A 599 -32.93 12.10 2.68
CA ALA A 599 -34.28 12.06 2.08
C ALA A 599 -35.23 11.13 2.84
N SER A 600 -34.72 9.99 3.34
CA SER A 600 -35.50 9.08 4.19
C SER A 600 -35.88 9.76 5.51
N VAL A 601 -34.91 10.34 6.22
CA VAL A 601 -35.16 11.02 7.50
C VAL A 601 -36.10 12.22 7.36
N GLN A 602 -35.99 12.97 6.27
CA GLN A 602 -36.91 14.07 5.98
C GLN A 602 -38.37 13.63 5.82
N ARG A 603 -38.61 12.40 5.35
CA ARG A 603 -39.98 11.82 5.23
C ARG A 603 -40.53 11.30 6.53
N THR A 604 -39.65 10.69 7.35
CA THR A 604 -40.05 9.93 8.55
C THR A 604 -39.91 10.72 9.85
N SER A 605 -39.17 11.81 9.84
CA SER A 605 -38.90 12.72 10.95
C SER A 605 -38.23 12.10 12.20
N ARG A 606 -37.92 10.80 12.17
CA ARG A 606 -37.28 10.07 13.27
C ARG A 606 -36.18 9.17 12.72
N ALA A 607 -34.98 9.18 13.37
CA ALA A 607 -33.84 8.42 12.91
C ALA A 607 -33.21 7.58 14.01
N LEU A 608 -32.94 6.30 13.69
CA LEU A 608 -32.14 5.38 14.47
C LEU A 608 -30.97 4.86 13.62
N VAL A 609 -29.73 4.98 14.12
CA VAL A 609 -28.54 4.45 13.48
C VAL A 609 -28.10 3.18 14.21
N LEU A 610 -28.06 2.06 13.49
CA LEU A 610 -27.74 0.73 14.03
C LEU A 610 -26.44 0.20 13.43
N HIS A 611 -25.53 -0.32 14.26
CA HIS A 611 -24.35 -1.08 13.83
C HIS A 611 -23.87 -2.05 14.92
N GLU A 612 -23.10 -3.06 14.53
CA GLU A 612 -22.57 -4.05 15.47
C GLU A 612 -21.29 -3.58 16.18
N ALA A 613 -20.47 -2.75 15.55
CA ALA A 613 -19.27 -2.18 16.18
C ALA A 613 -19.60 -1.47 17.50
N PRO A 614 -18.60 -1.28 18.40
CA PRO A 614 -18.79 -0.48 19.61
C PRO A 614 -19.42 0.88 19.34
N ALA A 615 -20.29 1.36 20.25
CA ALA A 615 -21.02 2.61 20.05
C ALA A 615 -20.09 3.83 20.05
N THR A 616 -19.07 3.83 20.92
CA THR A 616 -18.09 4.93 20.98
C THR A 616 -17.10 4.86 19.84
N GLY A 617 -17.00 5.94 19.06
CA GLY A 617 -16.12 6.01 17.90
C GLY A 617 -16.54 5.16 16.70
N GLY A 618 -17.67 4.44 16.77
CA GLY A 618 -18.21 3.69 15.64
C GLY A 618 -18.70 4.60 14.52
N PHE A 619 -18.75 4.08 13.29
CA PHE A 619 -19.14 4.85 12.09
C PHE A 619 -20.56 5.44 12.17
N GLY A 620 -21.45 4.83 12.94
CA GLY A 620 -22.77 5.38 13.23
C GLY A 620 -22.77 6.75 13.91
N ALA A 621 -21.67 7.16 14.53
CA ALA A 621 -21.52 8.50 15.10
C ALA A 621 -21.45 9.58 13.99
N GLU A 622 -20.73 9.31 12.90
CA GLU A 622 -20.64 10.18 11.73
C GLU A 622 -22.01 10.34 11.06
N ILE A 623 -22.72 9.21 10.86
CA ILE A 623 -24.07 9.22 10.27
C ILE A 623 -25.02 10.06 11.14
N ALA A 624 -25.01 9.82 12.46
CA ALA A 624 -25.87 10.56 13.40
C ALA A 624 -25.54 12.04 13.45
N ALA A 625 -24.27 12.42 13.40
CA ALA A 625 -23.83 13.81 13.34
C ALA A 625 -24.31 14.50 12.06
N THR A 626 -24.18 13.84 10.91
CA THR A 626 -24.66 14.34 9.62
C THR A 626 -26.18 14.56 9.64
N ILE A 627 -26.97 13.56 10.09
CA ILE A 627 -28.42 13.68 10.22
C ILE A 627 -28.78 14.84 11.17
N GLY A 628 -28.14 14.90 12.35
CA GLY A 628 -28.38 15.94 13.35
C GLY A 628 -28.02 17.34 12.89
N THR A 629 -27.14 17.50 11.90
CA THR A 629 -26.73 18.79 11.34
C THR A 629 -27.57 19.17 10.12
N GLU A 630 -27.74 18.24 9.16
CA GLU A 630 -28.32 18.55 7.85
C GLU A 630 -29.82 18.29 7.76
N ALA A 631 -30.37 17.40 8.61
CA ALA A 631 -31.80 17.16 8.70
C ALA A 631 -32.44 17.68 10.00
N PHE A 632 -31.74 18.49 10.79
CA PHE A 632 -32.18 18.96 12.10
C PHE A 632 -33.64 19.55 12.09
N SER A 633 -33.97 20.34 11.10
CA SER A 633 -35.31 21.00 11.01
C SER A 633 -36.46 20.05 10.68
N TRP A 634 -36.17 18.79 10.33
CA TRP A 634 -37.17 17.77 10.04
C TRP A 634 -37.29 16.73 11.18
N LEU A 635 -36.43 16.82 12.22
CA LEU A 635 -36.44 15.83 13.29
C LEU A 635 -37.50 16.14 14.36
N ASP A 636 -38.38 15.20 14.62
CA ASP A 636 -39.35 15.22 15.74
C ASP A 636 -38.73 14.64 17.03
N ALA A 637 -37.61 13.92 16.94
CA ALA A 637 -36.93 13.27 18.06
C ALA A 637 -35.41 13.37 17.93
N PRO A 638 -34.64 13.25 19.02
CA PRO A 638 -33.18 13.11 18.94
C PRO A 638 -32.79 11.87 18.12
N VAL A 639 -31.70 11.97 17.32
CA VAL A 639 -31.15 10.84 16.60
C VAL A 639 -30.69 9.78 17.59
N THR A 640 -31.28 8.58 17.51
CA THR A 640 -30.95 7.46 18.40
C THR A 640 -29.83 6.62 17.80
N ARG A 641 -28.85 6.23 18.61
CA ARG A 641 -27.78 5.30 18.17
C ARG A 641 -27.81 4.01 18.96
N VAL A 642 -27.74 2.87 18.25
CA VAL A 642 -27.63 1.53 18.84
C VAL A 642 -26.41 0.84 18.25
N GLY A 643 -25.40 0.58 19.07
CA GLY A 643 -24.15 -0.09 18.70
C GLY A 643 -23.84 -1.26 19.65
N GLY A 644 -22.78 -1.99 19.41
CA GLY A 644 -22.20 -2.92 20.37
C GLY A 644 -21.79 -2.22 21.67
N LEU A 645 -21.63 -2.98 22.74
CA LEU A 645 -21.09 -2.42 23.98
C LEU A 645 -19.62 -1.98 23.78
N ASP A 646 -19.21 -0.96 24.54
CA ASP A 646 -17.83 -0.49 24.57
C ASP A 646 -16.92 -1.44 25.38
N THR A 647 -16.93 -2.72 25.01
CA THR A 647 -16.12 -3.80 25.56
C THR A 647 -15.58 -4.67 24.43
N PRO A 648 -14.50 -5.41 24.64
CA PRO A 648 -14.14 -6.49 23.72
C PRO A 648 -15.30 -7.50 23.57
N VAL A 649 -15.39 -8.13 22.39
CA VAL A 649 -16.43 -9.13 22.12
C VAL A 649 -16.22 -10.36 23.01
N PRO A 650 -17.18 -10.73 23.86
CA PRO A 650 -17.00 -11.85 24.79
C PRO A 650 -17.17 -13.21 24.07
N PHE A 651 -16.55 -14.25 24.64
CA PHE A 651 -16.59 -15.60 24.08
C PHE A 651 -17.91 -16.34 24.39
N ALA A 652 -18.42 -16.23 25.63
CA ALA A 652 -19.60 -16.99 26.03
C ALA A 652 -20.86 -16.46 25.32
N PRO A 653 -21.71 -17.33 24.72
CA PRO A 653 -22.87 -16.91 23.92
C PRO A 653 -23.83 -15.97 24.66
N THR A 654 -24.04 -16.20 25.97
CA THR A 654 -24.89 -15.33 26.81
C THR A 654 -24.33 -13.94 26.99
N LEU A 655 -23.00 -13.79 27.08
CA LEU A 655 -22.33 -12.51 27.17
C LEU A 655 -22.26 -11.83 25.80
N GLU A 656 -22.00 -12.58 24.75
CA GLU A 656 -21.99 -12.08 23.36
C GLU A 656 -23.38 -11.53 22.98
N ALA A 657 -24.47 -12.20 23.40
CA ALA A 657 -25.83 -11.71 23.18
C ALA A 657 -26.11 -10.38 23.91
N VAL A 658 -25.55 -10.16 25.10
CA VAL A 658 -25.64 -8.88 25.82
C VAL A 658 -24.79 -7.80 25.13
N TRP A 659 -23.62 -8.18 24.64
CA TRP A 659 -22.72 -7.28 23.93
C TRP A 659 -23.34 -6.79 22.60
N SER A 660 -24.03 -7.66 21.87
CA SER A 660 -24.61 -7.36 20.56
C SER A 660 -25.64 -6.20 20.64
N ALA A 661 -25.65 -5.39 19.59
CA ALA A 661 -26.65 -4.34 19.38
C ALA A 661 -28.07 -4.89 19.17
N GLU A 662 -28.21 -6.13 18.67
CA GLU A 662 -29.48 -6.77 18.30
C GLU A 662 -30.50 -6.73 19.46
N GLY A 663 -30.10 -7.13 20.67
CA GLY A 663 -30.98 -7.18 21.83
C GLY A 663 -31.43 -5.80 22.35
N ARG A 664 -30.71 -4.73 22.00
CA ARG A 664 -31.04 -3.36 22.42
C ARG A 664 -31.83 -2.58 21.36
N LEU A 665 -31.95 -3.11 20.14
CA LEU A 665 -32.60 -2.44 19.02
C LEU A 665 -34.10 -2.18 19.30
N ARG A 666 -34.85 -3.22 19.68
CA ARG A 666 -36.30 -3.10 19.86
C ARG A 666 -36.69 -2.09 20.94
N PRO A 667 -36.13 -2.10 22.17
CA PRO A 667 -36.43 -1.08 23.18
C PRO A 667 -36.06 0.34 22.74
N ALA A 668 -34.97 0.52 21.99
CA ALA A 668 -34.58 1.83 21.47
C ALA A 668 -35.53 2.35 20.39
N LEU A 669 -36.01 1.45 19.51
CA LEU A 669 -36.98 1.77 18.48
C LEU A 669 -38.34 2.13 19.06
N ASP A 670 -38.84 1.35 20.04
CA ASP A 670 -40.09 1.65 20.75
C ASP A 670 -40.03 3.03 21.45
N ALA A 671 -38.91 3.33 22.10
CA ALA A 671 -38.69 4.65 22.71
C ALA A 671 -38.67 5.78 21.67
N LEU A 672 -38.06 5.57 20.49
CA LEU A 672 -38.03 6.55 19.40
C LEU A 672 -39.44 6.80 18.80
N LEU A 673 -40.22 5.75 18.63
CA LEU A 673 -41.59 5.86 18.09
C LEU A 673 -42.55 6.53 19.08
N ALA A 674 -42.27 6.50 20.38
CA ALA A 674 -43.05 7.16 21.42
C ALA A 674 -42.84 8.68 21.52
N TRP A 675 -41.86 9.25 20.86
CA TRP A 675 -41.66 10.69 20.74
C TRP A 675 -42.75 11.32 19.87
#